data_973d2f975ed6a942c2dd911a23a7c17b
#
_entry.id   973d2f975ed6a942c2dd911a23a7c17b
#
_cell.length_a   1.000
_cell.length_b   1.000
_cell.length_c   1.000
_cell.angle_alpha   90.00
_cell.angle_beta   90.00
_cell.angle_gamma   90.00
#
_symmetry.space_group_name_H-M   'P 1'
#
loop_
_entity.id
_entity.type
_entity.pdbx_description
1 polymer ?
#
loop_
_entity_poly.entity_id
_entity_poly.type
_entity_poly.pdbx_seq_one_letter_code
_entity_poly.pdbx_strand_id
1 'polypeptide(L)'
;MFNLTTNSMKRNYWLCKTFLLMTIGLYPVAITAFANTDELSVTSIQQQKSIPVSGTVEDNNGVPLPGVNIMVKGTTNGTITDENGKFRLTVPAGSNLVITYIGYTTQEVKAKQNLKVTLTENNELLSEVIVTGVARGTSREKLSFSVEKVQKTALKEVTGTSVATTLSGKMPGIKVLPTTGNPNDEPIIQLRGAISFASTDQPLIIVDGIVTAGSLKDINMEDVENIEVIKGAAAASFYGAKAAAGVVSITTKRGSSLENGQVDVTFKSEVGTSWIGFVPERTTAHGHVVDDNGNITSAIENDGIWDNKYDMSHDAYDDFFVPRLFSSNTFGLTGRSKSGDINYYASIQNTKNPGIVRLLKGVNRTSFRANMDAKLSDKLMLSTSNMYVRSHSDNRNISFDDIFYADPNADFTADNIDGTPYKINPNVVSTRNNANPLYTFANSRAESNSNRFLGAYALRYQPFEWLSLNANYSIDFSHSQSYSLKPKGNLKVSSPDGTDRELGSISTSSSNDFKHNLEAGALFTKKFNDFNTSLKLQYLYEDDKYESVYGGGSRLAVSGMDNISLELADPTTLDINSYGRRIVSNSYTAVFQGDYKDTYMIDALVRRDGASVIGDDNMWNTYYRISGAWNIAKTFAIPHIDILKPRISYGTAGILPAYGAKYETYSMNAGSLYGASQMGNAKLKAALSQELEVGLD
;
A
#
# COMPACT_ATOMS: atom_id res chain seq x y z
N MET A 1 47.24 -14.99 12.80
CA MET A 1 46.80 -15.61 14.07
C MET A 1 45.75 -14.71 14.71
N PHE A 2 44.55 -14.75 14.23
CA PHE A 2 43.36 -14.24 14.94
C PHE A 2 42.17 -15.06 14.51
N ASN A 3 41.80 -15.99 15.37
CA ASN A 3 40.55 -16.73 15.32
C ASN A 3 39.43 -15.80 15.83
N LEU A 4 38.54 -15.32 14.99
CA LEU A 4 37.34 -14.64 15.39
C LEU A 4 36.12 -15.40 14.82
N THR A 5 35.70 -16.33 15.63
CA THR A 5 34.35 -16.69 16.05
C THR A 5 33.24 -16.68 14.99
N THR A 6 33.10 -17.85 14.35
CA THR A 6 31.95 -18.30 13.59
C THR A 6 30.66 -18.60 14.45
N ASN A 7 30.65 -18.19 15.73
CA ASN A 7 29.58 -18.54 16.66
C ASN A 7 28.37 -17.58 16.68
N SER A 8 28.49 -16.36 16.17
CA SER A 8 27.34 -15.42 16.16
C SER A 8 26.36 -15.67 15.02
N MET A 9 26.82 -16.14 13.87
CA MET A 9 25.94 -16.47 12.74
C MET A 9 25.11 -17.73 12.96
N LYS A 10 25.64 -18.72 13.69
CA LYS A 10 24.89 -19.95 13.97
C LYS A 10 23.75 -19.74 14.98
N ARG A 11 23.85 -18.76 15.87
CA ARG A 11 22.83 -18.48 16.89
C ARG A 11 21.59 -17.80 16.32
N ASN A 12 21.76 -16.95 15.29
CA ASN A 12 20.64 -16.30 14.62
C ASN A 12 19.90 -17.25 13.63
N TYR A 13 20.64 -18.21 13.06
CA TYR A 13 20.03 -19.24 12.20
C TYR A 13 19.14 -20.24 12.94
N TRP A 14 19.43 -20.46 14.22
CA TRP A 14 18.63 -21.37 15.06
C TRP A 14 17.34 -20.73 15.56
N LEU A 15 17.35 -19.44 15.86
CA LEU A 15 16.15 -18.70 16.23
C LEU A 15 15.15 -18.57 15.06
N CYS A 16 15.63 -18.41 13.82
CA CYS A 16 14.75 -18.45 12.64
C CYS A 16 14.16 -19.84 12.37
N LYS A 17 14.91 -20.92 12.62
CA LYS A 17 14.39 -22.29 12.45
C LYS A 17 13.36 -22.68 13.49
N THR A 18 13.51 -22.23 14.73
CA THR A 18 12.54 -22.54 15.81
C THR A 18 11.24 -21.76 15.66
N PHE A 19 11.27 -20.54 15.13
CA PHE A 19 10.05 -19.78 14.84
C PHE A 19 9.30 -20.31 13.61
N LEU A 20 10.01 -20.81 12.59
CA LEU A 20 9.38 -21.39 11.40
C LEU A 20 8.78 -22.78 11.66
N LEU A 21 9.30 -23.51 12.66
CA LEU A 21 8.79 -24.83 13.02
C LEU A 21 7.57 -24.82 13.95
N MET A 22 7.29 -23.68 14.61
CA MET A 22 6.06 -23.53 15.39
C MET A 22 4.82 -23.15 14.57
N THR A 23 4.98 -22.76 13.30
CA THR A 23 3.87 -22.39 12.42
C THR A 23 3.52 -23.45 11.36
N ILE A 24 4.30 -24.52 11.23
CA ILE A 24 4.07 -25.60 10.24
C ILE A 24 3.91 -26.96 10.95
N GLY A 25 3.15 -26.96 12.03
CA GLY A 25 2.66 -28.17 12.70
C GLY A 25 1.24 -28.56 12.27
N LEU A 26 0.89 -28.39 10.98
CA LEU A 26 -0.33 -28.93 10.41
C LEU A 26 0.04 -30.10 9.48
N TYR A 27 -0.28 -31.30 9.95
CA TYR A 27 -0.25 -32.56 9.21
C TYR A 27 -0.89 -32.39 7.82
N PRO A 28 -0.38 -33.06 6.78
CA PRO A 28 -1.08 -33.16 5.52
C PRO A 28 -2.33 -34.00 5.70
N VAL A 29 -3.49 -33.38 5.78
CA VAL A 29 -4.75 -34.09 5.57
C VAL A 29 -4.80 -34.42 4.08
N ALA A 30 -4.53 -35.66 3.77
CA ALA A 30 -4.78 -36.23 2.45
C ALA A 30 -6.30 -36.10 2.17
N ILE A 31 -6.66 -35.24 1.23
CA ILE A 31 -8.02 -35.22 0.66
C ILE A 31 -8.08 -36.42 -0.27
N THR A 32 -8.49 -37.57 0.26
CA THR A 32 -9.00 -38.65 -0.55
C THR A 32 -10.41 -38.30 -0.96
N ALA A 33 -10.56 -37.86 -2.21
CA ALA A 33 -11.87 -37.78 -2.84
C ALA A 33 -12.42 -39.20 -2.98
N PHE A 34 -13.32 -39.59 -2.10
CA PHE A 34 -14.19 -40.75 -2.33
C PHE A 34 -15.25 -40.34 -3.35
N ALA A 35 -15.07 -40.78 -4.57
CA ALA A 35 -16.16 -40.86 -5.52
C ALA A 35 -17.04 -42.07 -5.12
N ASN A 36 -18.04 -41.84 -4.32
CA ASN A 36 -19.14 -42.75 -4.16
C ASN A 36 -20.13 -42.48 -5.30
N THR A 37 -20.15 -43.39 -6.26
CA THR A 37 -21.26 -43.57 -7.21
C THR A 37 -22.37 -44.30 -6.44
N ASP A 38 -23.19 -43.60 -5.70
CA ASP A 38 -24.47 -44.13 -5.28
C ASP A 38 -25.53 -43.76 -6.30
N GLU A 39 -26.25 -44.79 -6.72
CA GLU A 39 -27.38 -44.76 -7.66
C GLU A 39 -28.35 -43.63 -7.29
N LEU A 40 -28.66 -42.79 -8.29
CA LEU A 40 -29.77 -41.85 -8.24
C LEU A 40 -31.09 -42.58 -8.07
N SER A 41 -31.48 -42.84 -6.81
CA SER A 41 -32.86 -43.13 -6.51
C SER A 41 -33.64 -41.85 -6.77
N VAL A 42 -34.45 -41.87 -7.79
CA VAL A 42 -35.46 -40.84 -8.09
C VAL A 42 -36.43 -40.80 -6.92
N THR A 43 -36.12 -40.01 -5.91
CA THR A 43 -37.07 -39.69 -4.85
C THR A 43 -38.09 -38.72 -5.46
N SER A 44 -39.31 -39.16 -5.56
CA SER A 44 -40.46 -38.37 -6.00
C SER A 44 -40.43 -37.01 -5.27
N ILE A 45 -40.33 -35.93 -6.04
CA ILE A 45 -40.52 -34.56 -5.56
C ILE A 45 -41.93 -34.49 -5.02
N GLN A 46 -42.08 -34.61 -3.70
CA GLN A 46 -43.32 -34.22 -3.03
C GLN A 46 -43.48 -32.74 -3.28
N GLN A 47 -44.51 -32.41 -4.07
CA GLN A 47 -44.92 -31.07 -4.38
C GLN A 47 -45.25 -30.35 -3.05
N GLN A 48 -44.29 -29.61 -2.51
CA GLN A 48 -44.44 -28.88 -1.26
C GLN A 48 -45.61 -27.88 -1.46
N LYS A 49 -46.66 -28.00 -0.68
CA LYS A 49 -47.87 -27.19 -0.78
C LYS A 49 -47.48 -25.71 -0.64
N SER A 50 -47.57 -24.97 -1.72
CA SER A 50 -47.28 -23.53 -1.72
C SER A 50 -48.44 -22.78 -1.07
N ILE A 51 -48.11 -21.79 -0.24
CA ILE A 51 -49.11 -20.92 0.41
C ILE A 51 -48.92 -19.47 -0.08
N PRO A 52 -50.02 -18.75 -0.33
CA PRO A 52 -49.97 -17.33 -0.56
C PRO A 52 -49.69 -16.60 0.77
N VAL A 53 -48.67 -15.78 0.79
CA VAL A 53 -48.32 -14.90 1.90
C VAL A 53 -48.56 -13.47 1.45
N SER A 54 -49.25 -12.70 2.29
CA SER A 54 -49.41 -11.26 2.11
C SER A 54 -49.08 -10.56 3.42
N GLY A 55 -48.75 -9.30 3.36
CA GLY A 55 -48.43 -8.55 4.57
C GLY A 55 -48.18 -7.07 4.30
N THR A 56 -47.92 -6.37 5.39
CA THR A 56 -47.48 -4.97 5.39
C THR A 56 -46.17 -4.82 6.14
N VAL A 57 -45.29 -3.95 5.62
CA VAL A 57 -44.03 -3.58 6.29
C VAL A 57 -44.13 -2.09 6.63
N GLU A 58 -43.86 -1.78 7.90
CA GLU A 58 -43.87 -0.42 8.45
C GLU A 58 -42.64 -0.15 9.29
N ASP A 59 -42.34 1.10 9.59
CA ASP A 59 -41.32 1.51 10.55
C ASP A 59 -41.84 1.47 12.01
N ASN A 60 -40.98 1.82 12.98
CA ASN A 60 -41.35 1.89 14.41
C ASN A 60 -42.44 2.92 14.71
N ASN A 61 -42.68 3.87 13.81
CA ASN A 61 -43.66 4.94 13.96
C ASN A 61 -44.99 4.55 13.24
N GLY A 62 -45.04 3.36 12.63
CA GLY A 62 -46.23 2.88 11.89
C GLY A 62 -46.33 3.45 10.47
N VAL A 63 -45.26 4.06 9.95
CA VAL A 63 -45.24 4.58 8.57
C VAL A 63 -44.96 3.43 7.60
N PRO A 64 -45.81 3.20 6.56
CA PRO A 64 -45.58 2.16 5.56
C PRO A 64 -44.27 2.37 4.81
N LEU A 65 -43.52 1.30 4.61
CA LEU A 65 -42.21 1.32 3.92
C LEU A 65 -42.36 0.75 2.49
N PRO A 66 -42.33 1.59 1.43
CA PRO A 66 -42.35 1.13 0.04
C PRO A 66 -40.98 0.66 -0.41
N GLY A 67 -40.91 -0.32 -1.32
CA GLY A 67 -39.64 -0.80 -1.90
C GLY A 67 -38.84 -1.74 -1.00
N VAL A 68 -39.40 -2.24 0.10
CA VAL A 68 -38.75 -3.23 0.96
C VAL A 68 -38.65 -4.55 0.20
N ASN A 69 -37.46 -5.15 0.18
CA ASN A 69 -37.19 -6.43 -0.46
C ASN A 69 -37.54 -7.59 0.48
N ILE A 70 -38.40 -8.53 0.02
CA ILE A 70 -38.81 -9.71 0.75
C ILE A 70 -38.43 -10.94 -0.07
N MET A 71 -37.55 -11.78 0.44
CA MET A 71 -37.06 -12.99 -0.24
C MET A 71 -37.30 -14.24 0.61
N VAL A 72 -37.53 -15.36 -0.04
CA VAL A 72 -37.54 -16.67 0.64
C VAL A 72 -36.09 -17.06 0.90
N LYS A 73 -35.73 -17.32 2.16
CA LYS A 73 -34.36 -17.64 2.57
C LYS A 73 -33.75 -18.78 1.75
N GLY A 74 -32.57 -18.51 1.16
CA GLY A 74 -31.84 -19.49 0.35
C GLY A 74 -32.34 -19.70 -1.06
N THR A 75 -33.26 -18.84 -1.57
CA THR A 75 -33.80 -18.91 -2.93
C THR A 75 -33.77 -17.55 -3.62
N THR A 76 -34.04 -17.52 -4.92
CA THR A 76 -34.26 -16.29 -5.70
C THR A 76 -35.74 -15.86 -5.76
N ASN A 77 -36.63 -16.56 -5.06
CA ASN A 77 -38.06 -16.22 -5.03
C ASN A 77 -38.28 -15.06 -4.04
N GLY A 78 -38.72 -13.91 -4.54
CA GLY A 78 -38.93 -12.70 -3.74
C GLY A 78 -39.88 -11.71 -4.38
N THR A 79 -40.22 -10.67 -3.63
CA THR A 79 -41.08 -9.54 -4.05
C THR A 79 -40.64 -8.27 -3.34
N ILE A 80 -41.19 -7.13 -3.73
CA ILE A 80 -41.00 -5.83 -3.08
C ILE A 80 -42.31 -5.26 -2.59
N THR A 81 -42.31 -4.41 -1.55
CA THR A 81 -43.51 -3.71 -1.08
C THR A 81 -43.94 -2.61 -2.02
N ASP A 82 -45.25 -2.40 -2.14
CA ASP A 82 -45.88 -1.29 -2.87
C ASP A 82 -45.81 0.05 -2.08
N GLU A 83 -46.38 1.11 -2.63
CA GLU A 83 -46.42 2.46 -2.03
C GLU A 83 -47.05 2.51 -0.64
N ASN A 84 -47.92 1.52 -0.32
CA ASN A 84 -48.59 1.39 0.98
C ASN A 84 -47.88 0.35 1.89
N GLY A 85 -46.62 -0.05 1.57
CA GLY A 85 -45.87 -1.03 2.31
C GLY A 85 -46.42 -2.45 2.21
N LYS A 86 -47.35 -2.76 1.27
CA LYS A 86 -47.99 -4.08 1.13
C LYS A 86 -47.20 -4.96 0.16
N PHE A 87 -47.18 -6.26 0.45
CA PHE A 87 -46.56 -7.26 -0.43
C PHE A 87 -47.43 -8.52 -0.56
N ARG A 88 -47.21 -9.26 -1.64
CA ARG A 88 -47.77 -10.61 -1.87
C ARG A 88 -46.72 -11.50 -2.51
N LEU A 89 -46.57 -12.71 -1.97
CA LEU A 89 -45.59 -13.69 -2.46
C LEU A 89 -46.13 -15.10 -2.23
N THR A 90 -45.97 -16.01 -3.18
CA THR A 90 -46.33 -17.42 -3.03
C THR A 90 -45.06 -18.20 -2.66
N VAL A 91 -45.09 -18.89 -1.51
CA VAL A 91 -43.92 -19.57 -0.96
C VAL A 91 -44.26 -21.00 -0.51
N PRO A 92 -43.30 -21.92 -0.46
CA PRO A 92 -43.48 -23.23 0.15
C PRO A 92 -43.92 -23.11 1.63
N ALA A 93 -44.82 -23.94 2.07
CA ALA A 93 -45.31 -23.93 3.47
C ALA A 93 -44.14 -24.17 4.43
N GLY A 94 -44.01 -23.31 5.46
CA GLY A 94 -42.96 -23.36 6.45
C GLY A 94 -41.67 -22.63 6.11
N SER A 95 -41.58 -21.93 4.96
CA SER A 95 -40.43 -21.10 4.56
C SER A 95 -40.23 -19.93 5.52
N ASN A 96 -38.96 -19.51 5.66
CA ASN A 96 -38.61 -18.26 6.29
C ASN A 96 -38.44 -17.17 5.22
N LEU A 97 -38.95 -15.97 5.49
CA LEU A 97 -38.77 -14.78 4.69
C LEU A 97 -37.69 -13.90 5.27
N VAL A 98 -36.76 -13.46 4.44
CA VAL A 98 -35.73 -12.45 4.77
C VAL A 98 -36.20 -11.11 4.22
N ILE A 99 -36.39 -10.14 5.10
CA ILE A 99 -36.90 -8.81 4.80
C ILE A 99 -35.77 -7.82 4.99
N THR A 100 -35.42 -7.14 3.88
CA THR A 100 -34.31 -6.20 3.84
C THR A 100 -34.74 -4.86 3.27
N TYR A 101 -34.31 -3.78 3.90
CA TYR A 101 -34.53 -2.43 3.41
C TYR A 101 -33.32 -1.54 3.78
N ILE A 102 -32.98 -0.61 2.90
CA ILE A 102 -31.82 0.29 3.11
C ILE A 102 -32.13 1.19 4.32
N GLY A 103 -31.21 1.21 5.30
CA GLY A 103 -31.36 1.97 6.54
C GLY A 103 -32.11 1.24 7.65
N TYR A 104 -32.49 -0.03 7.48
CA TYR A 104 -33.22 -0.83 8.47
C TYR A 104 -32.54 -2.15 8.78
N THR A 105 -32.73 -2.66 9.98
CA THR A 105 -32.21 -3.96 10.40
C THR A 105 -32.93 -5.10 9.65
N THR A 106 -32.16 -5.98 9.02
CA THR A 106 -32.69 -7.18 8.36
C THR A 106 -33.46 -8.04 9.36
N GLN A 107 -34.71 -8.41 9.01
CA GLN A 107 -35.52 -9.33 9.82
C GLN A 107 -35.79 -10.64 9.10
N GLU A 108 -35.78 -11.74 9.86
CA GLU A 108 -36.19 -13.06 9.38
C GLU A 108 -37.49 -13.46 10.08
N VAL A 109 -38.54 -13.73 9.30
CA VAL A 109 -39.85 -14.09 9.82
C VAL A 109 -40.40 -15.35 9.13
N LYS A 110 -41.12 -16.22 9.87
CA LYS A 110 -41.78 -17.35 9.25
C LYS A 110 -42.95 -16.89 8.36
N ALA A 111 -43.05 -17.48 7.18
CA ALA A 111 -44.13 -17.22 6.23
C ALA A 111 -45.49 -17.58 6.83
N LYS A 112 -46.37 -16.59 6.95
CA LYS A 112 -47.77 -16.70 7.42
C LYS A 112 -48.67 -15.82 6.55
N GLN A 113 -49.94 -16.14 6.47
CA GLN A 113 -50.93 -15.24 5.86
C GLN A 113 -51.09 -13.99 6.74
N ASN A 114 -51.20 -12.82 6.10
CA ASN A 114 -51.33 -11.50 6.76
C ASN A 114 -50.25 -11.16 7.75
N LEU A 115 -49.00 -11.11 7.28
CA LEU A 115 -47.85 -10.67 8.07
C LEU A 115 -47.87 -9.14 8.27
N LYS A 116 -47.71 -8.71 9.52
CA LYS A 116 -47.36 -7.34 9.84
C LYS A 116 -45.92 -7.34 10.35
N VAL A 117 -45.03 -6.65 9.64
CA VAL A 117 -43.59 -6.59 9.97
C VAL A 117 -43.23 -5.13 10.26
N THR A 118 -42.69 -4.91 11.44
CA THR A 118 -42.16 -3.60 11.83
C THR A 118 -40.65 -3.67 11.73
N LEU A 119 -40.04 -2.90 10.82
CA LEU A 119 -38.60 -2.79 10.70
C LEU A 119 -38.09 -1.71 11.64
N THR A 120 -37.01 -2.01 12.34
CA THR A 120 -36.33 -1.05 13.19
C THR A 120 -35.23 -0.37 12.37
N GLU A 121 -35.19 0.96 12.42
CA GLU A 121 -34.11 1.71 11.80
C GLU A 121 -32.75 1.23 12.33
N ASN A 122 -31.85 0.93 11.41
CA ASN A 122 -30.50 0.55 11.75
C ASN A 122 -29.62 1.81 11.77
N ASN A 123 -29.63 2.49 12.89
CA ASN A 123 -28.76 3.66 13.11
C ASN A 123 -27.27 3.31 13.11
N GLU A 124 -26.90 2.02 13.18
CA GLU A 124 -25.49 1.60 13.05
C GLU A 124 -24.97 1.68 11.60
N LEU A 125 -25.86 1.63 10.59
CA LEU A 125 -25.46 1.79 9.17
C LEU A 125 -25.16 3.24 8.78
N LEU A 126 -25.59 4.22 9.57
CA LEU A 126 -25.34 5.65 9.31
C LEU A 126 -24.15 6.21 10.09
N SER A 127 -23.67 5.54 11.13
CA SER A 127 -22.46 5.95 11.85
C SER A 127 -21.22 5.29 11.23
N GLU A 128 -20.64 5.93 10.26
CA GLU A 128 -19.33 5.55 9.70
C GLU A 128 -18.27 5.57 10.82
N VAL A 129 -17.88 4.38 11.30
CA VAL A 129 -16.87 4.27 12.35
C VAL A 129 -15.50 4.47 11.74
N ILE A 130 -14.79 5.47 12.22
CA ILE A 130 -13.40 5.78 11.83
C ILE A 130 -12.46 5.21 12.88
N VAL A 131 -11.51 4.41 12.45
CA VAL A 131 -10.48 3.81 13.32
C VAL A 131 -9.23 4.69 13.27
N THR A 132 -9.28 5.84 13.89
CA THR A 132 -8.16 6.81 13.89
C THR A 132 -7.05 6.44 14.86
N GLY A 133 -6.73 5.25 15.19
CA GLY A 133 -5.64 4.90 16.13
C GLY A 133 -5.63 5.63 17.49
N VAL A 134 -6.45 6.66 17.66
CA VAL A 134 -6.47 7.58 18.81
C VAL A 134 -7.32 7.07 19.97
N ALA A 135 -8.45 6.47 19.67
CA ALA A 135 -9.38 5.94 20.66
C ALA A 135 -10.16 4.76 20.07
N ARG A 136 -11.19 4.27 20.74
CA ARG A 136 -12.22 3.43 20.14
C ARG A 136 -12.67 4.01 18.81
N GLY A 137 -13.00 3.18 17.84
CA GLY A 137 -13.62 3.62 16.62
C GLY A 137 -14.69 4.68 16.93
N THR A 138 -14.47 5.89 16.43
CA THR A 138 -15.30 7.06 16.70
C THR A 138 -16.12 7.35 15.45
N SER A 139 -17.42 7.58 15.57
CA SER A 139 -18.22 7.95 14.41
C SER A 139 -17.72 9.26 13.81
N ARG A 140 -17.76 9.40 12.48
CA ARG A 140 -17.38 10.61 11.76
C ARG A 140 -18.09 11.86 12.30
N GLU A 141 -19.34 11.70 12.72
CA GLU A 141 -20.13 12.79 13.32
C GLU A 141 -19.49 13.39 14.57
N LYS A 142 -18.74 12.60 15.34
CA LYS A 142 -18.10 13.02 16.60
C LYS A 142 -16.67 13.54 16.42
N LEU A 143 -16.14 13.51 15.21
CA LEU A 143 -14.81 14.05 14.96
C LEU A 143 -14.85 15.57 14.79
N SER A 144 -13.89 16.24 15.38
CA SER A 144 -13.69 17.69 15.28
C SER A 144 -12.61 18.10 14.27
N PHE A 145 -12.05 17.16 13.54
CA PHE A 145 -11.07 17.34 12.47
C PHE A 145 -11.39 16.45 11.27
N SER A 146 -10.75 16.72 10.10
CA SER A 146 -11.07 16.03 8.86
C SER A 146 -10.39 14.66 8.78
N VAL A 147 -11.21 13.63 8.59
CA VAL A 147 -10.75 12.29 8.16
C VAL A 147 -11.59 11.87 6.96
N GLU A 148 -10.93 11.47 5.91
CA GLU A 148 -11.61 10.94 4.72
C GLU A 148 -11.42 9.44 4.64
N LYS A 149 -12.48 8.76 4.24
CA LYS A 149 -12.51 7.31 4.08
C LYS A 149 -12.82 6.95 2.62
N VAL A 150 -12.07 6.01 2.07
CA VAL A 150 -12.37 5.47 0.75
C VAL A 150 -13.52 4.49 0.87
N GLN A 151 -14.56 4.69 0.07
CA GLN A 151 -15.71 3.78 0.06
C GLN A 151 -15.31 2.39 -0.44
N LYS A 152 -15.81 1.32 0.20
CA LYS A 152 -15.55 -0.07 -0.20
C LYS A 152 -15.89 -0.37 -1.66
N THR A 153 -16.94 0.23 -2.18
CA THR A 153 -17.33 0.12 -3.59
C THR A 153 -16.27 0.66 -4.52
N ALA A 154 -15.73 1.85 -4.19
CA ALA A 154 -14.66 2.48 -4.97
C ALA A 154 -13.35 1.68 -4.96
N LEU A 155 -13.08 0.91 -3.90
CA LEU A 155 -11.92 0.00 -3.81
C LEU A 155 -12.09 -1.27 -4.66
N LYS A 156 -13.33 -1.77 -4.80
CA LYS A 156 -13.61 -3.00 -5.57
C LYS A 156 -13.63 -2.80 -7.09
N GLU A 157 -13.94 -1.58 -7.53
CA GLU A 157 -14.12 -1.25 -8.95
C GLU A 157 -12.82 -1.02 -9.72
N VAL A 158 -11.69 -0.93 -9.03
CA VAL A 158 -10.40 -0.61 -9.67
C VAL A 158 -9.47 -1.82 -9.61
N THR A 159 -9.13 -2.33 -10.77
CA THR A 159 -8.01 -3.25 -10.98
C THR A 159 -6.69 -2.50 -10.87
N GLY A 160 -6.27 -2.19 -9.65
CA GLY A 160 -4.97 -1.55 -9.40
C GLY A 160 -3.90 -2.59 -9.07
N THR A 161 -2.73 -2.43 -9.65
CA THR A 161 -1.57 -3.27 -9.30
C THR A 161 -0.99 -2.93 -7.93
N SER A 162 -1.41 -1.81 -7.32
CA SER A 162 -1.02 -1.38 -5.97
C SER A 162 -2.11 -0.53 -5.32
N VAL A 163 -2.09 -0.45 -3.98
CA VAL A 163 -2.99 0.43 -3.21
C VAL A 163 -2.81 1.90 -3.62
N ALA A 164 -1.58 2.34 -3.88
CA ALA A 164 -1.29 3.72 -4.26
C ALA A 164 -2.00 4.09 -5.58
N THR A 165 -1.90 3.26 -6.61
CA THR A 165 -2.57 3.51 -7.90
C THR A 165 -4.09 3.49 -7.77
N THR A 166 -4.63 2.65 -6.89
CA THR A 166 -6.08 2.58 -6.62
C THR A 166 -6.61 3.87 -5.97
N LEU A 167 -5.80 4.57 -5.18
CA LEU A 167 -6.19 5.84 -4.55
C LEU A 167 -6.25 7.02 -5.54
N SER A 168 -5.64 6.88 -6.72
CA SER A 168 -5.62 7.94 -7.73
C SER A 168 -7.03 8.31 -8.18
N GLY A 169 -7.40 9.59 -8.07
CA GLY A 169 -8.70 10.12 -8.47
C GLY A 169 -9.90 9.70 -7.59
N LYS A 170 -9.68 8.97 -6.47
CA LYS A 170 -10.76 8.47 -5.61
C LYS A 170 -11.05 9.37 -4.42
N MET A 171 -10.17 10.29 -4.09
CA MET A 171 -10.33 11.20 -2.96
C MET A 171 -9.85 12.60 -3.32
N PRO A 172 -10.54 13.67 -2.89
CA PRO A 172 -10.09 15.03 -3.10
C PRO A 172 -8.80 15.31 -2.30
N GLY A 173 -7.88 16.10 -2.90
CA GLY A 173 -6.63 16.50 -2.26
C GLY A 173 -5.57 15.40 -2.11
N ILE A 174 -5.72 14.28 -2.84
CA ILE A 174 -4.68 13.27 -3.00
C ILE A 174 -4.18 13.33 -4.45
N LYS A 175 -2.87 13.46 -4.60
CA LYS A 175 -2.18 13.36 -5.86
C LYS A 175 -1.28 12.12 -5.84
N VAL A 176 -1.49 11.23 -6.80
CA VAL A 176 -0.67 10.02 -6.98
C VAL A 176 0.12 10.21 -8.27
N LEU A 177 1.43 10.27 -8.16
CA LEU A 177 2.35 10.54 -9.26
C LEU A 177 3.19 9.29 -9.52
N PRO A 178 2.95 8.57 -10.60
CA PRO A 178 3.91 7.57 -11.07
C PRO A 178 5.19 8.28 -11.49
N THR A 179 6.33 7.84 -10.97
CA THR A 179 7.65 8.45 -11.25
C THR A 179 8.33 7.83 -12.44
N THR A 180 8.01 6.57 -12.72
CA THR A 180 8.55 5.81 -13.84
C THR A 180 7.47 4.92 -14.45
N GLY A 181 7.75 4.28 -15.59
CA GLY A 181 6.90 3.24 -16.18
C GLY A 181 7.19 1.82 -15.66
N ASN A 182 8.11 1.67 -14.71
CA ASN A 182 8.46 0.36 -14.16
C ASN A 182 7.35 -0.10 -13.18
N PRO A 183 6.73 -1.27 -13.38
CA PRO A 183 5.67 -1.76 -12.49
C PRO A 183 6.15 -2.09 -11.07
N ASN A 184 7.46 -2.11 -10.81
CA ASN A 184 8.01 -2.29 -9.46
C ASN A 184 8.19 -0.97 -8.70
N ASP A 185 8.14 0.17 -9.38
CA ASP A 185 8.34 1.46 -8.73
C ASP A 185 7.08 1.92 -8.03
N GLU A 186 7.26 2.60 -6.91
CA GLU A 186 6.16 3.13 -6.13
C GLU A 186 5.80 4.54 -6.57
N PRO A 187 4.52 4.82 -6.82
CA PRO A 187 4.07 6.18 -7.06
C PRO A 187 4.28 7.05 -5.84
N ILE A 188 4.64 8.31 -6.05
CA ILE A 188 4.67 9.31 -4.98
C ILE A 188 3.24 9.70 -4.64
N ILE A 189 2.89 9.60 -3.36
CA ILE A 189 1.61 10.09 -2.84
C ILE A 189 1.87 11.44 -2.18
N GLN A 190 1.12 12.45 -2.60
CA GLN A 190 1.16 13.78 -2.01
C GLN A 190 -0.24 14.17 -1.52
N LEU A 191 -0.32 14.61 -0.27
CA LEU A 191 -1.55 15.11 0.32
C LEU A 191 -1.50 16.65 0.35
N ARG A 192 -2.49 17.30 -0.29
CA ARG A 192 -2.60 18.77 -0.43
C ARG A 192 -1.44 19.36 -1.25
N GLY A 193 -0.31 19.73 -0.63
CA GLY A 193 0.83 20.39 -1.29
C GLY A 193 2.17 20.01 -0.66
N ALA A 194 3.25 20.52 -1.26
CA ALA A 194 4.60 20.35 -0.73
C ALA A 194 4.75 21.10 0.60
N ILE A 195 5.35 20.46 1.59
CA ILE A 195 5.54 20.99 2.95
C ILE A 195 7.01 21.18 3.29
N SER A 196 7.95 20.66 2.50
CA SER A 196 9.38 20.74 2.76
C SER A 196 10.20 20.80 1.47
N PHE A 197 11.31 21.55 1.51
CA PHE A 197 12.31 21.55 0.45
C PHE A 197 13.36 20.43 0.59
N ALA A 198 13.47 19.84 1.79
CA ALA A 198 14.58 18.94 2.13
C ALA A 198 14.13 17.51 2.45
N SER A 199 12.85 17.23 2.54
CA SER A 199 12.31 15.91 2.86
C SER A 199 11.29 15.45 1.83
N THR A 200 11.01 14.15 1.81
CA THR A 200 9.93 13.60 1.01
C THR A 200 8.59 14.07 1.58
N ASP A 201 7.73 14.65 0.74
CA ASP A 201 6.37 15.07 1.09
C ASP A 201 5.38 13.89 1.12
N GLN A 202 5.88 12.67 1.35
CA GLN A 202 5.05 11.47 1.40
C GLN A 202 4.35 11.33 2.75
N PRO A 203 3.07 10.92 2.77
CA PRO A 203 2.36 10.67 4.01
C PRO A 203 2.92 9.46 4.75
N LEU A 204 2.72 9.44 6.05
CA LEU A 204 3.02 8.29 6.88
C LEU A 204 2.05 7.15 6.55
N ILE A 205 2.57 5.97 6.24
CA ILE A 205 1.76 4.79 5.95
C ILE A 205 1.61 3.95 7.22
N ILE A 206 0.37 3.63 7.56
CA ILE A 206 0.02 2.79 8.71
C ILE A 206 -0.81 1.62 8.23
N VAL A 207 -0.43 0.40 8.60
CA VAL A 207 -1.16 -0.82 8.28
C VAL A 207 -1.51 -1.55 9.58
N ASP A 208 -2.80 -1.74 9.85
CA ASP A 208 -3.30 -2.36 11.09
C ASP A 208 -2.70 -1.75 12.38
N GLY A 209 -2.47 -0.42 12.36
CA GLY A 209 -1.88 0.32 13.47
C GLY A 209 -0.34 0.36 13.50
N ILE A 210 0.33 -0.32 12.57
CA ILE A 210 1.79 -0.34 12.45
C ILE A 210 2.27 0.82 11.58
N VAL A 211 3.18 1.63 12.07
CA VAL A 211 3.94 2.57 11.25
C VAL A 211 4.92 1.79 10.40
N THR A 212 4.68 1.71 9.10
CA THR A 212 5.50 0.90 8.20
C THR A 212 6.72 1.68 7.68
N ALA A 213 7.80 0.94 7.43
CA ALA A 213 8.97 1.43 6.68
C ALA A 213 8.75 1.39 5.17
N GLY A 214 7.77 0.61 4.76
CA GLY A 214 7.70 0.14 3.39
C GLY A 214 6.56 0.74 2.60
N SER A 215 6.61 0.37 1.38
CA SER A 215 5.85 0.79 0.24
C SER A 215 4.43 0.22 0.26
N LEU A 216 3.47 0.97 -0.25
CA LEU A 216 2.10 0.52 -0.51
C LEU A 216 2.02 -0.54 -1.61
N LYS A 217 3.07 -0.68 -2.43
CA LYS A 217 3.13 -1.71 -3.49
C LYS A 217 3.07 -3.14 -2.94
N ASP A 218 3.52 -3.34 -1.69
CA ASP A 218 3.55 -4.68 -1.07
C ASP A 218 2.19 -5.12 -0.53
N ILE A 219 1.24 -4.19 -0.44
CA ILE A 219 -0.09 -4.46 0.13
C ILE A 219 -1.02 -4.93 -0.99
N ASN A 220 -1.59 -6.13 -0.80
CA ASN A 220 -2.64 -6.64 -1.67
C ASN A 220 -3.93 -5.87 -1.43
N MET A 221 -4.51 -5.29 -2.48
CA MET A 221 -5.75 -4.54 -2.42
C MET A 221 -6.94 -5.41 -1.96
N GLU A 222 -6.92 -6.69 -2.28
CA GLU A 222 -7.96 -7.63 -1.84
C GLU A 222 -7.95 -7.91 -0.33
N ASP A 223 -6.83 -7.65 0.36
CA ASP A 223 -6.75 -7.77 1.82
C ASP A 223 -7.31 -6.55 2.54
N VAL A 224 -7.51 -5.43 1.83
CA VAL A 224 -7.90 -4.17 2.43
C VAL A 224 -9.39 -4.16 2.77
N GLU A 225 -9.72 -3.81 4.00
CA GLU A 225 -11.08 -3.57 4.48
C GLU A 225 -11.45 -2.10 4.36
N ASN A 226 -10.51 -1.20 4.73
CA ASN A 226 -10.73 0.23 4.81
C ASN A 226 -9.42 1.01 4.62
N ILE A 227 -9.53 2.19 3.97
CA ILE A 227 -8.43 3.16 3.89
C ILE A 227 -8.95 4.49 4.40
N GLU A 228 -8.27 5.03 5.39
CA GLU A 228 -8.52 6.34 5.98
C GLU A 228 -7.36 7.27 5.68
N VAL A 229 -7.66 8.49 5.27
CA VAL A 229 -6.65 9.51 4.99
C VAL A 229 -6.86 10.70 5.91
N ILE A 230 -5.84 10.99 6.68
CA ILE A 230 -5.79 12.07 7.64
C ILE A 230 -4.87 13.14 7.07
N LYS A 231 -5.45 14.27 6.68
CA LYS A 231 -4.73 15.35 6.02
C LYS A 231 -4.31 16.42 7.02
N GLY A 232 -3.12 16.96 6.83
CA GLY A 232 -2.62 18.12 7.54
C GLY A 232 -2.07 17.87 8.95
N ALA A 233 -1.35 18.85 9.45
CA ALA A 233 -0.63 18.79 10.72
C ALA A 233 -1.56 18.66 11.94
N ALA A 234 -2.71 19.30 11.90
CA ALA A 234 -3.68 19.24 12.99
C ALA A 234 -4.18 17.81 13.23
N ALA A 235 -4.50 17.08 12.16
CA ALA A 235 -4.93 15.70 12.23
C ALA A 235 -3.75 14.73 12.49
N ALA A 236 -2.57 15.06 11.93
CA ALA A 236 -1.37 14.24 12.03
C ALA A 236 -0.65 14.35 13.38
N SER A 237 -0.97 15.32 14.24
CA SER A 237 -0.31 15.57 15.53
C SER A 237 -0.22 14.32 16.43
N PHE A 238 -1.18 13.39 16.30
CA PHE A 238 -1.17 12.12 17.04
C PHE A 238 0.04 11.25 16.68
N TYR A 239 0.53 11.31 15.44
CA TYR A 239 1.65 10.52 14.95
C TYR A 239 3.00 11.28 15.03
N GLY A 240 2.98 12.54 15.49
CA GLY A 240 4.15 13.34 15.86
C GLY A 240 5.05 13.74 14.71
N ALA A 241 6.35 13.60 14.93
CA ALA A 241 7.40 14.11 14.05
C ALA A 241 7.55 13.40 12.68
N LYS A 242 6.70 12.44 12.36
CA LYS A 242 6.77 11.69 11.08
C LYS A 242 5.56 11.95 10.18
N ALA A 243 4.57 12.70 10.66
CA ALA A 243 3.27 12.76 10.02
C ALA A 243 2.86 14.17 9.52
N ALA A 244 3.81 15.11 9.40
CA ALA A 244 3.50 16.45 8.91
C ALA A 244 2.90 16.47 7.49
N ALA A 245 3.27 15.50 6.64
CA ALA A 245 2.68 15.32 5.31
C ALA A 245 1.31 14.60 5.31
N GLY A 246 0.77 14.29 6.50
CA GLY A 246 -0.47 13.54 6.68
C GLY A 246 -0.23 12.04 6.87
N VAL A 247 -1.33 11.28 6.95
CA VAL A 247 -1.31 9.84 7.25
C VAL A 247 -2.27 9.10 6.33
N VAL A 248 -1.84 7.96 5.81
CA VAL A 248 -2.69 6.96 5.13
C VAL A 248 -2.75 5.73 6.03
N SER A 249 -3.92 5.48 6.62
CA SER A 249 -4.17 4.36 7.51
C SER A 249 -4.96 3.28 6.78
N ILE A 250 -4.43 2.08 6.74
CA ILE A 250 -5.01 0.92 6.07
C ILE A 250 -5.39 -0.10 7.11
N THR A 251 -6.65 -0.49 7.11
CA THR A 251 -7.16 -1.59 7.93
C THR A 251 -7.43 -2.78 7.04
N THR A 252 -6.97 -3.95 7.43
CA THR A 252 -7.12 -5.18 6.64
C THR A 252 -8.25 -6.07 7.18
N LYS A 253 -8.76 -6.96 6.33
CA LYS A 253 -9.88 -7.86 6.63
C LYS A 253 -9.58 -8.76 7.83
N ARG A 254 -10.59 -9.01 8.69
CA ARG A 254 -10.46 -9.81 9.91
C ARG A 254 -11.60 -10.81 10.17
N GLY A 255 -12.66 -10.77 9.36
CA GLY A 255 -13.83 -11.65 9.52
C GLY A 255 -14.82 -11.25 10.61
N SER A 256 -14.67 -10.07 11.20
CA SER A 256 -15.55 -9.59 12.28
C SER A 256 -16.99 -9.31 11.83
N SER A 257 -17.21 -9.12 10.54
CA SER A 257 -18.54 -8.86 9.94
C SER A 257 -19.35 -10.12 9.63
N LEU A 258 -18.78 -11.32 9.85
CA LEU A 258 -19.45 -12.59 9.57
C LEU A 258 -20.32 -13.05 10.75
N GLU A 259 -21.35 -13.85 10.45
CA GLU A 259 -22.11 -14.55 11.47
C GLU A 259 -21.29 -15.66 12.15
N ASN A 260 -21.69 -16.04 13.37
CA ASN A 260 -21.01 -17.10 14.10
C ASN A 260 -21.03 -18.42 13.34
N GLY A 261 -19.88 -19.03 13.13
CA GLY A 261 -19.70 -20.27 12.39
C GLY A 261 -19.67 -20.10 10.87
N GLN A 262 -19.79 -18.90 10.36
CA GLN A 262 -19.72 -18.60 8.92
C GLN A 262 -18.26 -18.63 8.46
N VAL A 263 -18.06 -19.16 7.23
CA VAL A 263 -16.79 -19.16 6.52
C VAL A 263 -17.05 -18.73 5.07
N ASP A 264 -16.34 -17.71 4.63
CA ASP A 264 -16.38 -17.23 3.24
C ASP A 264 -15.06 -17.55 2.55
N VAL A 265 -15.14 -18.14 1.37
CA VAL A 265 -14.00 -18.42 0.50
C VAL A 265 -14.11 -17.53 -0.72
N THR A 266 -13.05 -16.81 -1.01
CA THR A 266 -12.96 -15.90 -2.15
C THR A 266 -11.84 -16.35 -3.08
N PHE A 267 -12.14 -16.50 -4.36
CA PHE A 267 -11.15 -16.65 -5.40
C PHE A 267 -11.34 -15.54 -6.43
N LYS A 268 -10.27 -14.79 -6.71
CA LYS A 268 -10.26 -13.74 -7.73
C LYS A 268 -9.10 -13.97 -8.66
N SER A 269 -9.37 -13.99 -9.95
CA SER A 269 -8.36 -14.07 -11.00
C SER A 269 -8.56 -12.90 -11.95
N GLU A 270 -7.51 -12.14 -12.17
CA GLU A 270 -7.48 -11.00 -13.07
C GLU A 270 -6.42 -11.22 -14.12
N VAL A 271 -6.78 -10.99 -15.38
CA VAL A 271 -5.87 -10.93 -16.52
C VAL A 271 -6.19 -9.65 -17.29
N GLY A 272 -5.18 -8.89 -17.61
CA GLY A 272 -5.37 -7.64 -18.33
C GLY A 272 -4.15 -7.33 -19.20
N THR A 273 -4.28 -6.30 -20.02
CA THR A 273 -3.19 -5.79 -20.84
C THR A 273 -2.99 -4.31 -20.59
N SER A 274 -1.74 -3.88 -20.67
CA SER A 274 -1.35 -2.47 -20.59
C SER A 274 -0.65 -2.08 -21.88
N TRP A 275 -0.88 -0.86 -22.31
CA TRP A 275 -0.20 -0.23 -23.44
C TRP A 275 0.11 1.23 -23.11
N ILE A 276 0.95 1.86 -23.91
CA ILE A 276 1.25 3.27 -23.74
C ILE A 276 0.02 4.10 -24.11
N GLY A 277 -0.42 4.99 -23.22
CA GLY A 277 -1.61 5.82 -23.43
C GLY A 277 -1.34 7.14 -24.15
N PHE A 278 -0.12 7.63 -24.03
CA PHE A 278 0.31 8.90 -24.63
C PHE A 278 1.81 8.88 -24.85
N VAL A 279 2.23 9.38 -26.00
CA VAL A 279 3.64 9.68 -26.33
C VAL A 279 3.73 11.14 -26.76
N PRO A 280 4.80 11.86 -26.38
CA PRO A 280 5.03 13.20 -26.88
C PRO A 280 5.20 13.19 -28.41
N GLU A 281 4.59 14.16 -29.07
CA GLU A 281 4.84 14.36 -30.49
C GLU A 281 6.31 14.72 -30.75
N ARG A 282 6.89 14.14 -31.80
CA ARG A 282 8.26 14.41 -32.23
C ARG A 282 8.21 15.11 -33.58
N THR A 283 9.20 15.94 -33.85
CA THR A 283 9.36 16.50 -35.19
C THR A 283 9.68 15.39 -36.19
N THR A 284 9.08 15.44 -37.35
CA THR A 284 9.38 14.54 -38.46
C THR A 284 10.31 15.21 -39.50
N ALA A 285 10.67 16.47 -39.29
CA ALA A 285 11.57 17.24 -40.15
C ALA A 285 12.95 17.37 -39.47
N HIS A 286 14.00 17.45 -40.27
CA HIS A 286 15.37 17.67 -39.84
C HIS A 286 16.09 18.66 -40.76
N GLY A 287 17.16 19.29 -40.26
CA GLY A 287 17.95 20.25 -40.98
C GLY A 287 19.16 19.67 -41.72
N HIS A 288 19.19 18.37 -41.97
CA HIS A 288 20.31 17.75 -42.72
C HIS A 288 20.02 17.72 -44.20
N VAL A 289 21.06 17.95 -45.01
CA VAL A 289 21.00 17.86 -46.48
C VAL A 289 20.82 16.40 -46.90
N VAL A 290 19.95 16.17 -47.87
CA VAL A 290 19.72 14.84 -48.47
C VAL A 290 20.54 14.74 -49.72
N ASP A 291 21.27 13.63 -49.94
CA ASP A 291 22.03 13.37 -51.15
C ASP A 291 21.13 13.00 -52.37
N ASP A 292 21.70 12.91 -53.55
CA ASP A 292 20.97 12.58 -54.78
C ASP A 292 20.27 11.19 -54.74
N ASN A 293 20.63 10.34 -53.81
CA ASN A 293 20.03 9.01 -53.58
C ASN A 293 18.96 9.04 -52.48
N GLY A 294 18.69 10.17 -51.86
CA GLY A 294 17.75 10.31 -50.78
C GLY A 294 18.32 9.98 -49.40
N ASN A 295 19.63 9.78 -49.26
CA ASN A 295 20.27 9.53 -48.00
C ASN A 295 20.58 10.82 -47.27
N ILE A 296 20.37 10.84 -45.96
CA ILE A 296 20.70 11.97 -45.11
C ILE A 296 22.22 12.09 -44.98
N THR A 297 22.76 13.25 -45.29
CA THR A 297 24.19 13.56 -45.14
C THR A 297 24.47 14.07 -43.70
N SER A 298 25.74 14.13 -43.34
CA SER A 298 26.14 14.74 -42.05
C SER A 298 26.11 16.27 -42.10
N ALA A 299 25.88 16.88 -43.25
CA ALA A 299 25.80 18.33 -43.42
C ALA A 299 24.45 18.84 -42.87
N ILE A 300 24.49 19.96 -42.14
CA ILE A 300 23.29 20.68 -41.69
C ILE A 300 23.02 21.80 -42.71
N GLU A 301 21.79 21.91 -43.13
CA GLU A 301 21.32 23.00 -43.99
C GLU A 301 21.25 24.29 -43.17
N ASN A 302 21.89 25.35 -43.69
CA ASN A 302 22.00 26.61 -42.95
C ASN A 302 20.99 27.67 -43.42
N ASP A 303 19.99 27.31 -44.23
CA ASP A 303 18.99 28.25 -44.74
C ASP A 303 17.86 28.53 -43.73
N GLY A 304 17.85 27.82 -42.58
CA GLY A 304 16.83 27.93 -41.54
C GLY A 304 15.51 27.25 -41.88
N ILE A 305 15.42 26.53 -42.97
CA ILE A 305 14.25 25.78 -43.41
C ILE A 305 14.45 24.31 -43.03
N TRP A 306 13.57 23.79 -42.19
CA TRP A 306 13.57 22.39 -41.70
C TRP A 306 12.54 21.60 -42.51
N ASP A 307 12.75 21.46 -43.82
CA ASP A 307 11.80 20.84 -44.75
C ASP A 307 12.15 19.39 -45.11
N ASN A 308 13.35 18.94 -44.83
CA ASN A 308 13.74 17.56 -45.01
C ASN A 308 12.97 16.68 -43.99
N LYS A 309 12.35 15.63 -44.47
CA LYS A 309 11.55 14.74 -43.63
C LYS A 309 12.27 13.42 -43.42
N TYR A 310 12.14 12.88 -42.19
CA TYR A 310 12.51 11.49 -41.91
C TYR A 310 11.59 10.54 -42.69
N ASP A 311 12.13 9.45 -43.16
CA ASP A 311 11.33 8.31 -43.60
C ASP A 311 10.74 7.62 -42.33
N MET A 312 9.44 7.80 -42.12
CA MET A 312 8.74 7.29 -40.95
C MET A 312 8.23 5.86 -41.17
N SER A 313 9.02 5.02 -41.88
CA SER A 313 8.73 3.61 -42.02
C SER A 313 8.79 2.83 -40.68
N HIS A 314 9.53 3.35 -39.70
CA HIS A 314 9.62 2.87 -38.36
C HIS A 314 9.18 3.94 -37.35
N ASP A 315 8.53 3.51 -36.27
CA ASP A 315 8.29 4.33 -35.08
C ASP A 315 9.04 3.73 -33.88
N ALA A 316 10.03 4.47 -33.39
CA ALA A 316 10.84 4.06 -32.25
C ALA A 316 10.02 3.79 -30.99
N TYR A 317 8.83 4.41 -30.83
CA TYR A 317 7.94 4.11 -29.70
C TYR A 317 7.30 2.73 -29.82
N ASP A 318 6.88 2.34 -31.01
CA ASP A 318 6.27 1.01 -31.25
C ASP A 318 7.31 -0.13 -31.14
N ASP A 319 8.55 0.15 -31.49
CA ASP A 319 9.66 -0.80 -31.29
C ASP A 319 9.90 -1.06 -29.80
N PHE A 320 9.69 -0.06 -28.99
CA PHE A 320 10.08 -0.06 -27.59
C PHE A 320 8.94 -0.45 -26.64
N PHE A 321 7.75 0.13 -26.86
CA PHE A 321 6.58 -0.12 -26.03
C PHE A 321 5.64 -1.11 -26.70
N VAL A 322 5.44 -2.24 -26.06
CA VAL A 322 4.60 -3.32 -26.59
C VAL A 322 3.50 -3.67 -25.59
N PRO A 323 2.27 -3.88 -26.06
CA PRO A 323 1.20 -4.38 -25.18
C PRO A 323 1.58 -5.72 -24.56
N ARG A 324 1.44 -5.85 -23.24
CA ARG A 324 1.78 -7.08 -22.52
C ARG A 324 0.74 -7.43 -21.48
N LEU A 325 0.58 -8.74 -21.24
CA LEU A 325 -0.40 -9.26 -20.31
C LEU A 325 0.16 -9.26 -18.88
N PHE A 326 -0.63 -8.73 -17.95
CA PHE A 326 -0.44 -8.95 -16.51
C PHE A 326 -1.47 -9.95 -15.99
N SER A 327 -1.16 -10.59 -14.88
CA SER A 327 -2.07 -11.48 -14.17
C SER A 327 -1.95 -11.30 -12.66
N SER A 328 -3.09 -11.38 -11.96
CA SER A 328 -3.16 -11.37 -10.50
C SER A 328 -4.18 -12.39 -10.04
N ASN A 329 -3.75 -13.33 -9.20
CA ASN A 329 -4.59 -14.39 -8.69
C ASN A 329 -4.58 -14.33 -7.17
N THR A 330 -5.75 -14.22 -6.55
CA THR A 330 -5.91 -14.15 -5.10
C THR A 330 -6.86 -15.24 -4.63
N PHE A 331 -6.44 -15.97 -3.60
CA PHE A 331 -7.31 -16.85 -2.81
C PHE A 331 -7.41 -16.29 -1.41
N GLY A 332 -8.63 -16.17 -0.89
CA GLY A 332 -8.92 -15.64 0.43
C GLY A 332 -9.88 -16.55 1.21
N LEU A 333 -9.63 -16.66 2.50
CA LEU A 333 -10.45 -17.38 3.46
C LEU A 333 -10.77 -16.44 4.63
N THR A 334 -12.04 -16.18 4.86
CA THR A 334 -12.51 -15.36 5.98
C THR A 334 -13.45 -16.19 6.83
N GLY A 335 -13.31 -16.15 8.14
CA GLY A 335 -14.20 -16.94 8.98
C GLY A 335 -14.37 -16.42 10.39
N ARG A 336 -15.44 -16.90 11.02
CA ARG A 336 -15.75 -16.68 12.43
C ARG A 336 -16.08 -17.99 13.10
N SER A 337 -15.51 -18.24 14.29
CA SER A 337 -15.79 -19.46 15.07
C SER A 337 -17.26 -19.56 15.44
N LYS A 338 -17.75 -20.79 15.71
CA LYS A 338 -19.15 -21.02 16.16
C LYS A 338 -19.48 -20.34 17.48
N SER A 339 -18.49 -20.21 18.38
CA SER A 339 -18.63 -19.45 19.63
C SER A 339 -18.63 -17.93 19.42
N GLY A 340 -18.15 -17.45 18.28
CA GLY A 340 -17.98 -16.02 17.99
C GLY A 340 -16.70 -15.40 18.60
N ASP A 341 -15.89 -16.20 19.31
CA ASP A 341 -14.72 -15.71 20.05
C ASP A 341 -13.48 -15.52 19.16
N ILE A 342 -13.43 -16.15 17.99
CA ILE A 342 -12.30 -16.07 17.07
C ILE A 342 -12.80 -15.64 15.71
N ASN A 343 -12.23 -14.53 15.21
CA ASN A 343 -12.35 -14.10 13.84
C ASN A 343 -11.01 -14.30 13.14
N TYR A 344 -11.01 -14.72 11.89
CA TYR A 344 -9.77 -14.94 11.16
C TYR A 344 -9.93 -14.58 9.68
N TYR A 345 -8.81 -14.20 9.11
CA TYR A 345 -8.65 -13.96 7.67
C TYR A 345 -7.30 -14.51 7.23
N ALA A 346 -7.26 -15.23 6.11
CA ALA A 346 -6.03 -15.65 5.47
C ALA A 346 -6.15 -15.43 3.96
N SER A 347 -5.05 -15.04 3.32
CA SER A 347 -5.01 -14.89 1.87
C SER A 347 -3.64 -15.26 1.31
N ILE A 348 -3.63 -15.66 0.05
CA ILE A 348 -2.45 -15.76 -0.78
C ILE A 348 -2.73 -15.11 -2.13
N GLN A 349 -1.79 -14.29 -2.59
CA GLN A 349 -1.87 -13.64 -3.90
C GLN A 349 -0.56 -13.88 -4.66
N ASN A 350 -0.68 -14.10 -5.96
CA ASN A 350 0.44 -14.01 -6.89
C ASN A 350 0.09 -13.00 -7.99
N THR A 351 0.96 -12.02 -8.17
CA THR A 351 0.85 -10.99 -9.22
C THR A 351 2.07 -11.02 -10.10
N LYS A 352 1.85 -11.12 -11.41
CA LYS A 352 2.88 -11.02 -12.43
C LYS A 352 2.56 -9.86 -13.36
N ASN A 353 3.40 -8.83 -13.36
CA ASN A 353 3.25 -7.65 -14.21
C ASN A 353 4.56 -7.37 -14.94
N PRO A 354 4.65 -7.68 -16.24
CA PRO A 354 5.86 -7.48 -17.02
C PRO A 354 6.09 -6.01 -17.43
N GLY A 355 5.11 -5.11 -17.20
CA GLY A 355 5.14 -3.75 -17.77
C GLY A 355 4.94 -3.77 -19.29
N ILE A 356 5.17 -2.63 -19.94
CA ILE A 356 4.95 -2.44 -21.38
C ILE A 356 6.25 -2.33 -22.19
N VAL A 357 7.39 -2.36 -21.53
CA VAL A 357 8.69 -2.24 -22.19
C VAL A 357 9.13 -3.59 -22.72
N ARG A 358 9.51 -3.62 -24.00
CA ARG A 358 10.04 -4.81 -24.65
C ARG A 358 11.26 -5.35 -23.89
N LEU A 359 11.40 -6.67 -23.76
CA LEU A 359 12.48 -7.39 -23.08
C LEU A 359 12.54 -7.29 -21.55
N LEU A 360 11.88 -6.33 -20.90
CA LEU A 360 11.84 -6.31 -19.45
C LEU A 360 10.91 -7.41 -18.92
N LYS A 361 11.27 -8.01 -17.78
CA LYS A 361 10.47 -9.04 -17.13
C LYS A 361 9.49 -8.47 -16.10
N GLY A 362 9.67 -7.19 -15.74
CA GLY A 362 8.85 -6.49 -14.76
C GLY A 362 8.92 -7.09 -13.37
N VAL A 363 7.78 -7.31 -12.72
CA VAL A 363 7.69 -7.79 -11.35
C VAL A 363 6.86 -9.07 -11.23
N ASN A 364 7.34 -10.00 -10.41
CA ASN A 364 6.60 -11.17 -9.93
C ASN A 364 6.58 -11.12 -8.40
N ARG A 365 5.38 -11.03 -7.81
CA ARG A 365 5.18 -10.88 -6.38
C ARG A 365 4.23 -11.95 -5.87
N THR A 366 4.61 -12.56 -4.75
CA THR A 366 3.73 -13.44 -3.99
C THR A 366 3.59 -12.90 -2.58
N SER A 367 2.37 -12.71 -2.13
CA SER A 367 2.05 -12.26 -0.78
C SER A 367 1.20 -13.30 -0.05
N PHE A 368 1.42 -13.39 1.23
CA PHE A 368 0.61 -14.17 2.17
C PHE A 368 0.21 -13.28 3.33
N ARG A 369 -1.06 -13.37 3.76
CA ARG A 369 -1.58 -12.66 4.93
C ARG A 369 -2.33 -13.61 5.85
N ALA A 370 -2.19 -13.39 7.17
CA ALA A 370 -2.95 -14.09 8.19
C ALA A 370 -3.27 -13.14 9.35
N ASN A 371 -4.54 -12.86 9.56
CA ASN A 371 -5.05 -12.03 10.63
C ASN A 371 -5.96 -12.84 11.54
N MET A 372 -5.92 -12.57 12.84
CA MET A 372 -6.79 -13.22 13.80
C MET A 372 -7.11 -12.25 14.95
N ASP A 373 -8.37 -12.24 15.35
CA ASP A 373 -8.83 -11.64 16.59
C ASP A 373 -9.40 -12.75 17.46
N ALA A 374 -8.88 -12.90 18.69
CA ALA A 374 -9.29 -13.91 19.62
C ALA A 374 -9.69 -13.28 20.97
N LYS A 375 -10.92 -13.52 21.38
CA LYS A 375 -11.43 -13.19 22.71
C LYS A 375 -10.98 -14.31 23.67
N LEU A 376 -9.89 -14.06 24.41
CA LEU A 376 -9.33 -15.05 25.35
C LEU A 376 -10.15 -15.14 26.65
N SER A 377 -10.81 -14.04 27.02
CA SER A 377 -11.81 -13.95 28.06
C SER A 377 -12.69 -12.72 27.81
N ASP A 378 -13.73 -12.52 28.64
CA ASP A 378 -14.59 -11.33 28.57
C ASP A 378 -13.82 -10.00 28.71
N LYS A 379 -12.64 -10.06 29.32
CA LYS A 379 -11.80 -8.89 29.60
C LYS A 379 -10.51 -8.85 28.78
N LEU A 380 -10.15 -9.91 28.06
CA LEU A 380 -8.87 -10.03 27.39
C LEU A 380 -9.06 -10.43 25.92
N MET A 381 -8.54 -9.61 25.02
CA MET A 381 -8.56 -9.81 23.58
C MET A 381 -7.16 -9.76 23.01
N LEU A 382 -6.82 -10.73 22.17
CA LEU A 382 -5.59 -10.78 21.38
C LEU A 382 -5.94 -10.54 19.91
N SER A 383 -5.25 -9.60 19.27
CA SER A 383 -5.33 -9.37 17.82
C SER A 383 -3.96 -9.57 17.19
N THR A 384 -3.91 -10.30 16.10
CA THR A 384 -2.68 -10.49 15.31
C THR A 384 -2.92 -10.16 13.86
N SER A 385 -1.90 -9.57 13.21
CA SER A 385 -1.87 -9.33 11.77
C SER A 385 -0.48 -9.65 11.26
N ASN A 386 -0.38 -10.56 10.30
CA ASN A 386 0.88 -11.00 9.74
C ASN A 386 0.81 -10.96 8.22
N MET A 387 1.83 -10.39 7.59
CA MET A 387 2.00 -10.36 6.14
C MET A 387 3.42 -10.78 5.78
N TYR A 388 3.55 -11.65 4.80
CA TYR A 388 4.83 -11.98 4.19
C TYR A 388 4.74 -11.74 2.68
N VAL A 389 5.73 -11.05 2.13
CA VAL A 389 5.80 -10.75 0.70
C VAL A 389 7.17 -11.16 0.17
N ARG A 390 7.16 -11.89 -0.93
CA ARG A 390 8.34 -12.17 -1.75
C ARG A 390 8.15 -11.52 -3.11
N SER A 391 9.11 -10.72 -3.54
CA SER A 391 9.10 -10.04 -4.83
C SER A 391 10.40 -10.30 -5.58
N HIS A 392 10.26 -10.58 -6.87
CA HIS A 392 11.35 -10.62 -7.83
C HIS A 392 11.08 -9.57 -8.90
N SER A 393 12.03 -8.69 -9.17
CA SER A 393 11.87 -7.62 -10.15
C SER A 393 13.08 -7.52 -11.08
N ASP A 394 12.79 -7.13 -12.30
CA ASP A 394 13.76 -6.70 -13.30
C ASP A 394 14.02 -5.20 -13.08
N ASN A 395 15.25 -4.87 -12.71
CA ASN A 395 15.65 -3.52 -12.33
C ASN A 395 16.44 -2.79 -13.43
N ARG A 396 16.36 -3.27 -14.67
CA ARG A 396 16.95 -2.54 -15.78
C ARG A 396 16.14 -1.26 -16.03
N ASN A 397 16.79 -0.12 -15.82
CA ASN A 397 16.16 1.17 -15.95
C ASN A 397 16.36 1.73 -17.36
N ILE A 398 15.36 2.46 -17.83
CA ILE A 398 15.40 3.23 -19.04
C ILE A 398 15.52 4.70 -18.67
N SER A 399 16.39 5.41 -19.37
CA SER A 399 16.21 6.82 -19.56
C SER A 399 15.22 7.03 -20.70
N PHE A 400 14.12 7.71 -20.45
CA PHE A 400 13.19 8.10 -21.50
C PHE A 400 13.86 8.99 -22.54
N ASP A 401 14.89 9.73 -22.14
CA ASP A 401 15.73 10.56 -23.02
C ASP A 401 16.40 9.75 -24.14
N ASP A 402 16.77 8.49 -23.88
CA ASP A 402 17.41 7.64 -24.90
C ASP A 402 16.46 7.32 -26.05
N ILE A 403 15.15 7.35 -25.83
CA ILE A 403 14.14 7.13 -26.86
C ILE A 403 13.66 8.46 -27.44
N PHE A 404 13.43 9.45 -26.57
CA PHE A 404 12.89 10.75 -26.97
C PHE A 404 13.82 11.52 -27.89
N TYR A 405 15.12 11.43 -27.62
CA TYR A 405 16.15 12.10 -28.44
C TYR A 405 16.77 11.23 -29.53
N ALA A 406 16.29 10.00 -29.70
CA ALA A 406 16.66 9.22 -30.88
C ALA A 406 16.02 9.82 -32.15
N ASP A 407 16.60 9.51 -33.31
CA ASP A 407 15.97 9.88 -34.58
C ASP A 407 14.54 9.31 -34.64
N PRO A 408 13.56 10.08 -35.11
CA PRO A 408 12.16 9.62 -35.08
C PRO A 408 11.90 8.31 -35.81
N ASN A 409 12.69 8.04 -36.87
CA ASN A 409 12.63 6.82 -37.67
C ASN A 409 13.67 5.78 -37.30
N ALA A 410 14.35 5.90 -36.15
CA ALA A 410 15.34 4.93 -35.71
C ALA A 410 14.73 3.55 -35.53
N ASP A 411 15.28 2.56 -36.20
CA ASP A 411 14.90 1.13 -36.01
C ASP A 411 15.67 0.52 -34.84
N PHE A 412 15.02 0.46 -33.68
CA PHE A 412 15.58 -0.13 -32.47
C PHE A 412 15.66 -1.64 -32.53
N THR A 413 14.99 -2.28 -33.49
CA THR A 413 14.93 -3.75 -33.63
C THR A 413 15.90 -4.30 -34.65
N ALA A 414 16.54 -3.44 -35.46
CA ALA A 414 17.55 -3.83 -36.44
C ALA A 414 18.72 -4.58 -35.80
N ASP A 415 19.37 -5.44 -36.59
CA ASP A 415 20.57 -6.16 -36.15
C ASP A 415 21.84 -5.30 -36.29
N ASN A 416 22.82 -5.59 -35.44
CA ASN A 416 24.17 -5.05 -35.56
C ASN A 416 24.94 -5.69 -36.73
N ILE A 417 26.06 -5.08 -37.15
CA ILE A 417 26.94 -5.59 -38.21
C ILE A 417 27.43 -7.02 -37.91
N ASP A 418 27.61 -7.34 -36.63
CA ASP A 418 28.07 -8.67 -36.19
C ASP A 418 26.91 -9.69 -36.08
N GLY A 419 25.70 -9.34 -36.50
CA GLY A 419 24.51 -10.16 -36.44
C GLY A 419 23.86 -10.28 -35.04
N THR A 420 24.34 -9.54 -34.04
CA THR A 420 23.64 -9.48 -32.75
C THR A 420 22.39 -8.60 -32.86
N PRO A 421 21.27 -9.00 -32.22
CA PRO A 421 20.03 -8.24 -32.32
C PRO A 421 20.10 -6.90 -31.60
N TYR A 422 19.23 -5.95 -32.02
CA TYR A 422 19.09 -4.61 -31.46
C TYR A 422 20.33 -3.74 -31.69
N LYS A 423 20.43 -3.16 -32.87
CA LYS A 423 21.52 -2.29 -33.28
C LYS A 423 21.88 -1.29 -32.19
N ILE A 424 23.15 -1.28 -31.76
CA ILE A 424 23.59 -0.51 -30.58
C ILE A 424 23.42 0.99 -30.74
N ASN A 425 23.65 1.52 -31.95
CA ASN A 425 23.35 2.90 -32.33
C ASN A 425 22.32 2.89 -33.47
N PRO A 426 21.04 3.05 -33.19
CA PRO A 426 20.00 3.01 -34.22
C PRO A 426 19.88 4.34 -34.97
N ASN A 427 20.48 5.43 -34.46
CA ASN A 427 20.42 6.76 -35.08
C ASN A 427 21.12 6.74 -36.42
N VAL A 428 20.50 7.37 -37.39
CA VAL A 428 21.04 7.52 -38.76
C VAL A 428 21.82 8.82 -38.89
N VAL A 429 21.33 9.87 -38.26
CA VAL A 429 21.80 11.26 -38.44
C VAL A 429 22.27 11.90 -37.15
N SER A 430 21.64 11.57 -36.03
CA SER A 430 21.98 12.16 -34.72
C SER A 430 23.42 11.87 -34.35
N THR A 431 24.15 12.91 -33.96
CA THR A 431 25.50 12.80 -33.38
C THR A 431 25.48 12.30 -31.94
N ARG A 432 24.29 12.06 -31.34
CA ARG A 432 24.17 11.48 -30.02
C ARG A 432 24.56 10.02 -30.02
N ASN A 433 25.57 9.72 -29.23
CA ASN A 433 26.06 8.36 -29.03
C ASN A 433 25.33 7.69 -27.83
N ASN A 434 24.01 7.66 -27.87
CA ASN A 434 23.23 6.94 -26.84
C ASN A 434 23.04 5.49 -27.29
N ALA A 435 23.31 4.57 -26.37
CA ALA A 435 23.07 3.15 -26.65
C ALA A 435 21.57 2.88 -26.80
N ASN A 436 21.21 2.07 -27.80
CA ASN A 436 19.89 1.49 -27.90
C ASN A 436 19.51 0.79 -26.59
N PRO A 437 18.46 1.24 -25.88
CA PRO A 437 18.05 0.57 -24.65
C PRO A 437 17.72 -0.92 -24.83
N LEU A 438 17.16 -1.32 -25.98
CA LEU A 438 16.88 -2.73 -26.26
C LEU A 438 18.17 -3.56 -26.36
N TYR A 439 19.24 -3.00 -26.97
CA TYR A 439 20.55 -3.67 -26.95
C TYR A 439 21.05 -3.85 -25.53
N THR A 440 20.95 -2.80 -24.70
CA THR A 440 21.36 -2.86 -23.31
C THR A 440 20.54 -3.90 -22.53
N PHE A 441 19.22 -3.98 -22.76
CA PHE A 441 18.37 -4.97 -22.12
C PHE A 441 18.64 -6.41 -22.58
N ALA A 442 18.88 -6.63 -23.86
CA ALA A 442 19.22 -7.94 -24.37
C ALA A 442 20.56 -8.46 -23.80
N ASN A 443 21.51 -7.55 -23.59
CA ASN A 443 22.89 -7.85 -23.26
C ASN A 443 23.30 -7.50 -21.82
N SER A 444 22.35 -7.23 -20.92
CA SER A 444 22.62 -7.01 -19.51
C SER A 444 21.60 -7.71 -18.62
N ARG A 445 21.94 -7.86 -17.34
CA ARG A 445 21.06 -8.43 -16.32
C ARG A 445 21.06 -7.48 -15.11
N ALA A 446 19.90 -7.08 -14.65
CA ALA A 446 19.73 -6.38 -13.39
C ALA A 446 18.46 -6.87 -12.72
N GLU A 447 18.60 -7.52 -11.57
CA GLU A 447 17.51 -8.17 -10.86
C GLU A 447 17.55 -7.79 -9.38
N SER A 448 16.37 -7.72 -8.77
CA SER A 448 16.25 -7.60 -7.32
C SER A 448 15.29 -8.64 -6.77
N ASN A 449 15.69 -9.25 -5.67
CA ASN A 449 14.87 -10.13 -4.87
C ASN A 449 14.64 -9.47 -3.52
N SER A 450 13.39 -9.35 -3.11
CA SER A 450 13.04 -8.84 -1.79
C SER A 450 12.11 -9.78 -1.04
N ASN A 451 12.31 -9.86 0.27
CA ASN A 451 11.44 -10.57 1.20
C ASN A 451 11.08 -9.60 2.31
N ARG A 452 9.80 -9.48 2.63
CA ARG A 452 9.32 -8.61 3.70
C ARG A 452 8.36 -9.35 4.62
N PHE A 453 8.52 -9.14 5.90
CA PHE A 453 7.61 -9.60 6.93
C PHE A 453 7.11 -8.40 7.75
N LEU A 454 5.79 -8.25 7.82
CA LEU A 454 5.11 -7.25 8.63
C LEU A 454 4.23 -7.99 9.63
N GLY A 455 4.47 -7.77 10.94
CA GLY A 455 3.73 -8.40 12.02
C GLY A 455 3.22 -7.39 13.04
N ALA A 456 1.95 -7.50 13.44
CA ALA A 456 1.34 -6.72 14.51
C ALA A 456 0.69 -7.66 15.52
N TYR A 457 0.92 -7.40 16.79
CA TYR A 457 0.40 -8.16 17.92
C TYR A 457 -0.14 -7.19 18.95
N ALA A 458 -1.44 -7.19 19.15
CA ALA A 458 -2.13 -6.30 20.08
C ALA A 458 -2.83 -7.08 21.16
N LEU A 459 -2.56 -6.72 22.39
CA LEU A 459 -3.23 -7.25 23.58
C LEU A 459 -4.06 -6.15 24.21
N ARG A 460 -5.36 -6.37 24.34
CA ARG A 460 -6.28 -5.45 25.03
C ARG A 460 -6.82 -6.13 26.28
N TYR A 461 -6.64 -5.48 27.43
CA TYR A 461 -7.19 -5.92 28.72
C TYR A 461 -8.13 -4.85 29.28
N GLN A 462 -9.38 -5.20 29.52
CA GLN A 462 -10.41 -4.32 30.07
C GLN A 462 -10.82 -4.78 31.48
N PRO A 463 -10.06 -4.42 32.52
CA PRO A 463 -10.36 -4.84 33.92
C PRO A 463 -11.69 -4.28 34.41
N PHE A 464 -12.02 -3.03 33.98
CA PHE A 464 -13.22 -2.31 34.35
C PHE A 464 -13.86 -1.67 33.11
N GLU A 465 -15.14 -1.39 33.12
CA GLU A 465 -15.85 -0.76 32.00
C GLU A 465 -15.27 0.61 31.61
N TRP A 466 -14.71 1.33 32.57
CA TRP A 466 -14.12 2.66 32.38
C TRP A 466 -12.63 2.64 32.05
N LEU A 467 -11.94 1.48 32.10
CA LEU A 467 -10.49 1.36 31.86
C LEU A 467 -10.19 0.24 30.86
N SER A 468 -9.50 0.60 29.77
CA SER A 468 -8.93 -0.34 28.83
C SER A 468 -7.41 -0.13 28.74
N LEU A 469 -6.65 -1.19 28.98
CA LEU A 469 -5.19 -1.22 28.83
C LEU A 469 -4.86 -1.93 27.51
N ASN A 470 -3.91 -1.38 26.76
CA ASN A 470 -3.43 -1.99 25.52
C ASN A 470 -1.92 -2.04 25.49
N ALA A 471 -1.39 -3.13 24.96
CA ALA A 471 0.01 -3.33 24.66
C ALA A 471 0.11 -3.83 23.22
N ASN A 472 0.83 -3.11 22.37
CA ASN A 472 1.00 -3.41 20.95
C ASN A 472 2.48 -3.58 20.66
N TYR A 473 2.82 -4.66 19.98
CA TYR A 473 4.16 -4.86 19.42
C TYR A 473 4.06 -5.03 17.93
N SER A 474 4.88 -4.33 17.18
CA SER A 474 4.95 -4.48 15.74
C SER A 474 6.38 -4.63 15.23
N ILE A 475 6.51 -5.37 14.16
CA ILE A 475 7.77 -5.63 13.47
C ILE A 475 7.56 -5.46 11.97
N ASP A 476 8.46 -4.73 11.32
CA ASP A 476 8.56 -4.63 9.85
C ASP A 476 10.02 -4.94 9.50
N PHE A 477 10.22 -6.09 8.88
CA PHE A 477 11.52 -6.55 8.45
C PHE A 477 11.51 -6.74 6.95
N SER A 478 12.46 -6.12 6.26
CA SER A 478 12.67 -6.38 4.84
C SER A 478 14.14 -6.69 4.55
N HIS A 479 14.36 -7.67 3.71
CA HIS A 479 15.64 -8.03 3.14
C HIS A 479 15.55 -7.89 1.63
N SER A 480 16.48 -7.14 1.03
CA SER A 480 16.58 -6.96 -0.42
C SER A 480 17.98 -7.29 -0.90
N GLN A 481 18.06 -8.02 -1.99
CA GLN A 481 19.30 -8.34 -2.67
C GLN A 481 19.17 -7.96 -4.14
N SER A 482 20.07 -7.10 -4.61
CA SER A 482 20.14 -6.67 -6.01
C SER A 482 21.41 -7.17 -6.66
N TYR A 483 21.31 -7.42 -7.94
CA TYR A 483 22.38 -7.90 -8.78
C TYR A 483 22.35 -7.20 -10.13
N SER A 484 23.52 -6.78 -10.63
CA SER A 484 23.67 -6.19 -11.95
C SER A 484 24.92 -6.73 -12.64
N LEU A 485 24.78 -7.09 -13.90
CA LEU A 485 25.85 -7.57 -14.78
C LEU A 485 25.73 -6.92 -16.15
N LYS A 486 26.80 -6.26 -16.58
CA LYS A 486 27.06 -5.93 -17.98
C LYS A 486 28.18 -6.85 -18.45
N PRO A 487 27.94 -7.82 -19.31
CA PRO A 487 28.96 -8.76 -19.74
C PRO A 487 30.13 -8.09 -20.47
N LYS A 488 31.32 -8.68 -20.35
CA LYS A 488 32.46 -8.32 -21.18
C LYS A 488 32.22 -8.77 -22.61
N GLY A 489 32.57 -7.92 -23.59
CA GLY A 489 32.49 -8.23 -25.02
C GLY A 489 31.27 -7.63 -25.70
N ASN A 490 30.37 -6.94 -25.00
CA ASN A 490 29.31 -6.17 -25.59
C ASN A 490 29.88 -5.06 -26.50
N LEU A 491 29.16 -4.69 -27.55
CA LEU A 491 29.50 -3.55 -28.40
C LEU A 491 29.53 -2.25 -27.58
N LYS A 492 30.39 -1.32 -27.96
CA LYS A 492 30.36 0.04 -27.46
C LYS A 492 29.63 0.95 -28.43
N VAL A 493 28.88 1.89 -27.93
CA VAL A 493 28.22 2.92 -28.76
C VAL A 493 29.25 3.73 -29.56
N SER A 494 30.40 4.00 -28.96
CA SER A 494 31.51 4.70 -29.63
C SER A 494 32.23 3.87 -30.69
N SER A 495 31.95 2.56 -30.77
CA SER A 495 32.57 1.64 -31.74
C SER A 495 31.54 0.57 -32.15
N PRO A 496 30.51 1.01 -32.89
CA PRO A 496 29.40 0.12 -33.28
C PRO A 496 29.83 -0.94 -34.31
N ASP A 497 30.97 -0.77 -34.95
CA ASP A 497 31.62 -1.73 -35.85
C ASP A 497 32.27 -2.92 -35.10
N GLY A 498 32.32 -2.86 -33.75
CA GLY A 498 32.86 -3.91 -32.89
C GLY A 498 34.37 -3.94 -32.79
N THR A 499 35.09 -2.89 -33.26
CA THR A 499 36.57 -2.76 -33.14
C THR A 499 36.97 -2.58 -31.68
N ASP A 500 36.13 -1.93 -30.84
CA ASP A 500 36.32 -1.84 -29.41
C ASP A 500 35.08 -2.35 -28.68
N ARG A 501 35.27 -3.09 -27.61
CA ARG A 501 34.16 -3.73 -26.86
C ARG A 501 34.20 -3.38 -25.39
N GLU A 502 33.02 -3.46 -24.75
CA GLU A 502 32.86 -3.24 -23.33
C GLU A 502 33.70 -4.25 -22.50
N LEU A 503 34.37 -3.74 -21.50
CA LEU A 503 35.15 -4.57 -20.59
C LEU A 503 34.28 -5.27 -19.53
N GLY A 504 33.01 -4.88 -19.46
CA GLY A 504 32.04 -5.43 -18.54
C GLY A 504 32.12 -4.87 -17.12
N SER A 505 31.05 -5.03 -16.38
CA SER A 505 30.96 -4.68 -14.96
C SER A 505 29.98 -5.58 -14.23
N ILE A 506 30.22 -5.77 -12.94
CA ILE A 506 29.40 -6.58 -12.06
C ILE A 506 29.19 -5.83 -10.74
N SER A 507 27.98 -5.88 -10.19
CA SER A 507 27.71 -5.39 -8.85
C SER A 507 26.65 -6.20 -8.14
N THR A 508 26.74 -6.25 -6.84
CA THR A 508 25.76 -6.83 -5.95
C THR A 508 25.55 -5.95 -4.74
N SER A 509 24.33 -5.85 -4.25
CA SER A 509 24.03 -5.21 -2.98
C SER A 509 23.07 -6.07 -2.17
N SER A 510 23.22 -6.00 -0.86
CA SER A 510 22.33 -6.62 0.10
C SER A 510 21.96 -5.60 1.17
N SER A 511 20.67 -5.46 1.46
CA SER A 511 20.22 -4.55 2.49
C SER A 511 19.18 -5.21 3.40
N ASN A 512 19.22 -4.81 4.67
CA ASN A 512 18.24 -5.17 5.69
C ASN A 512 17.65 -3.89 6.27
N ASP A 513 16.33 -3.81 6.29
CA ASP A 513 15.58 -2.77 7.01
C ASP A 513 14.79 -3.46 8.12
N PHE A 514 15.00 -3.07 9.34
CA PHE A 514 14.38 -3.66 10.52
C PHE A 514 13.81 -2.57 11.40
N LYS A 515 12.49 -2.54 11.52
CA LYS A 515 11.77 -1.65 12.43
C LYS A 515 10.97 -2.46 13.42
N HIS A 516 11.02 -2.06 14.66
CA HIS A 516 10.10 -2.57 15.65
C HIS A 516 9.60 -1.46 16.58
N ASN A 517 8.34 -1.57 16.95
CA ASN A 517 7.67 -0.60 17.78
C ASN A 517 7.01 -1.33 18.95
N LEU A 518 7.10 -0.72 20.13
CA LEU A 518 6.38 -1.15 21.34
C LEU A 518 5.52 0.02 21.80
N GLU A 519 4.21 -0.21 21.85
CA GLU A 519 3.25 0.76 22.37
C GLU A 519 2.58 0.19 23.63
N ALA A 520 2.47 1.01 24.66
CA ALA A 520 1.67 0.75 25.84
C ALA A 520 0.71 1.90 26.09
N GLY A 521 -0.54 1.62 26.37
CA GLY A 521 -1.55 2.66 26.55
C GLY A 521 -2.63 2.31 27.56
N ALA A 522 -3.24 3.37 28.09
CA ALA A 522 -4.41 3.29 28.96
C ALA A 522 -5.49 4.24 28.44
N LEU A 523 -6.69 3.75 28.25
CA LEU A 523 -7.87 4.50 27.86
C LEU A 523 -8.86 4.51 29.02
N PHE A 524 -9.15 5.71 29.52
CA PHE A 524 -10.16 5.97 30.53
C PHE A 524 -11.40 6.53 29.84
N THR A 525 -12.56 5.94 30.10
CA THR A 525 -13.84 6.41 29.54
C THR A 525 -14.84 6.57 30.65
N LYS A 526 -15.53 7.72 30.68
CA LYS A 526 -16.60 7.95 31.64
C LYS A 526 -17.69 8.80 31.08
N LYS A 527 -18.92 8.44 31.38
CA LYS A 527 -20.10 9.23 31.06
C LYS A 527 -20.60 9.92 32.33
N PHE A 528 -20.76 11.24 32.28
CA PHE A 528 -21.33 12.07 33.33
C PHE A 528 -22.65 12.67 32.81
N ASN A 529 -23.77 12.04 33.12
CA ASN A 529 -25.07 12.39 32.54
C ASN A 529 -25.01 12.41 31.01
N ASP A 530 -25.12 13.60 30.39
CA ASP A 530 -25.09 13.84 28.96
C ASP A 530 -23.67 14.12 28.42
N PHE A 531 -22.66 14.11 29.28
CA PHE A 531 -21.28 14.42 28.91
C PHE A 531 -20.46 13.12 28.87
N ASN A 532 -20.00 12.73 27.67
CA ASN A 532 -19.13 11.58 27.47
C ASN A 532 -17.68 12.08 27.43
N THR A 533 -16.80 11.43 28.16
CA THR A 533 -15.38 11.78 28.21
C THR A 533 -14.50 10.57 27.97
N SER A 534 -13.37 10.81 27.32
CA SER A 534 -12.27 9.85 27.24
C SER A 534 -10.92 10.53 27.42
N LEU A 535 -10.00 9.86 28.10
CA LEU A 535 -8.61 10.23 28.26
C LEU A 535 -7.75 9.04 27.85
N LYS A 536 -6.94 9.19 26.79
CA LYS A 536 -5.95 8.19 26.40
C LYS A 536 -4.56 8.67 26.80
N LEU A 537 -3.83 7.82 27.52
CA LEU A 537 -2.39 7.99 27.78
C LEU A 537 -1.64 6.89 27.02
N GLN A 538 -0.56 7.24 26.36
CA GLN A 538 0.18 6.31 25.52
C GLN A 538 1.68 6.60 25.58
N TYR A 539 2.46 5.52 25.64
CA TYR A 539 3.90 5.49 25.42
C TYR A 539 4.19 4.69 24.16
N LEU A 540 5.09 5.19 23.31
CA LEU A 540 5.55 4.53 22.11
C LEU A 540 7.08 4.56 22.06
N TYR A 541 7.69 3.41 21.91
CA TYR A 541 9.09 3.19 21.59
C TYR A 541 9.22 2.71 20.15
N GLU A 542 10.12 3.30 19.37
CA GLU A 542 10.41 2.92 17.99
C GLU A 542 11.91 2.76 17.82
N ASP A 543 12.33 1.71 17.11
CA ASP A 543 13.71 1.42 16.73
C ASP A 543 13.75 1.05 15.26
N ASP A 544 14.44 1.88 14.45
CA ASP A 544 14.57 1.77 13.00
C ASP A 544 16.05 1.55 12.69
N LYS A 545 16.39 0.35 12.20
CA LYS A 545 17.74 -0.05 11.85
C LYS A 545 17.81 -0.43 10.38
N TYR A 546 18.70 0.22 9.63
CA TYR A 546 19.01 -0.11 8.24
C TYR A 546 20.49 -0.45 8.10
N GLU A 547 20.80 -1.51 7.39
CA GLU A 547 22.15 -1.95 7.06
C GLU A 547 22.22 -2.36 5.60
N SER A 548 23.28 -1.97 4.90
CA SER A 548 23.53 -2.42 3.54
C SER A 548 25.01 -2.67 3.30
N VAL A 549 25.27 -3.60 2.40
CA VAL A 549 26.59 -3.91 1.86
C VAL A 549 26.48 -3.88 0.34
N TYR A 550 27.42 -3.22 -0.28
CA TYR A 550 27.58 -3.12 -1.72
C TYR A 550 28.97 -3.64 -2.13
N GLY A 551 29.02 -4.37 -3.23
CA GLY A 551 30.25 -4.74 -3.89
C GLY A 551 30.09 -4.60 -5.40
N GLY A 552 31.06 -3.93 -6.04
CA GLY A 552 31.07 -3.73 -7.49
C GLY A 552 32.48 -3.78 -8.05
N GLY A 553 32.59 -4.03 -9.35
CA GLY A 553 33.85 -4.01 -10.07
C GLY A 553 33.63 -4.04 -11.58
N SER A 554 34.62 -3.64 -12.31
CA SER A 554 34.63 -3.56 -13.76
C SER A 554 35.84 -4.24 -14.39
N ARG A 555 35.98 -4.19 -15.72
CA ARG A 555 37.03 -4.86 -16.48
C ARG A 555 37.10 -6.36 -16.18
N LEU A 556 36.01 -7.04 -16.48
CA LEU A 556 35.90 -8.48 -16.23
C LEU A 556 36.94 -9.28 -16.99
N ALA A 557 37.57 -10.23 -16.32
CA ALA A 557 38.62 -11.09 -16.93
C ALA A 557 38.07 -11.97 -18.05
N VAL A 558 36.83 -12.48 -17.89
CA VAL A 558 36.20 -13.47 -18.78
C VAL A 558 34.86 -12.96 -19.27
N SER A 559 34.46 -13.33 -20.50
CA SER A 559 33.12 -13.13 -21.06
C SER A 559 32.25 -14.37 -20.86
N GLY A 560 30.91 -14.21 -20.88
CA GLY A 560 29.96 -15.32 -20.89
C GLY A 560 29.77 -16.04 -19.55
N MET A 561 30.24 -15.48 -18.44
CA MET A 561 30.01 -16.04 -17.11
C MET A 561 28.79 -15.39 -16.45
N ASP A 562 27.83 -16.21 -16.07
CA ASP A 562 26.64 -15.80 -15.32
C ASP A 562 26.85 -15.76 -13.79
N ASN A 563 28.05 -16.11 -13.33
CA ASN A 563 28.34 -16.19 -11.91
C ASN A 563 28.75 -14.85 -11.32
N ILE A 564 28.23 -14.54 -10.14
CA ILE A 564 28.46 -13.32 -9.39
C ILE A 564 29.73 -13.49 -8.55
N SER A 565 30.88 -13.44 -9.18
CA SER A 565 32.14 -13.36 -8.43
C SER A 565 32.84 -12.04 -8.72
N LEU A 566 33.03 -11.21 -7.68
CA LEU A 566 33.84 -10.00 -7.78
C LEU A 566 35.31 -10.30 -8.12
N GLU A 567 35.76 -11.54 -7.93
CA GLU A 567 37.10 -12.02 -8.34
C GLU A 567 37.29 -11.96 -9.86
N LEU A 568 36.21 -11.88 -10.64
CA LEU A 568 36.29 -11.72 -12.09
C LEU A 568 36.61 -10.30 -12.52
N ALA A 569 36.44 -9.32 -11.64
CA ALA A 569 36.72 -7.92 -11.92
C ALA A 569 38.20 -7.61 -11.68
N ASP A 570 38.71 -6.58 -12.38
CA ASP A 570 40.04 -6.03 -12.12
C ASP A 570 40.10 -5.55 -10.66
N PRO A 571 41.06 -6.04 -9.85
CA PRO A 571 41.18 -5.65 -8.44
C PRO A 571 41.28 -4.15 -8.21
N THR A 572 41.80 -3.40 -9.20
CA THR A 572 41.95 -1.93 -9.12
C THR A 572 40.63 -1.19 -9.30
N THR A 573 39.58 -1.88 -9.72
CA THR A 573 38.25 -1.31 -9.95
C THR A 573 37.23 -1.74 -8.89
N LEU A 574 37.67 -2.51 -7.89
CA LEU A 574 36.76 -2.98 -6.85
C LEU A 574 36.30 -1.82 -5.96
N ASP A 575 35.01 -1.72 -5.79
CA ASP A 575 34.33 -0.83 -4.87
C ASP A 575 33.51 -1.67 -3.90
N ILE A 576 33.92 -1.68 -2.63
CA ILE A 576 33.23 -2.42 -1.56
C ILE A 576 32.96 -1.43 -0.44
N ASN A 577 31.68 -1.25 -0.15
CA ASN A 577 31.28 -0.36 0.92
C ASN A 577 30.13 -0.94 1.74
N SER A 578 29.96 -0.40 2.94
CA SER A 578 28.84 -0.73 3.81
C SER A 578 28.28 0.55 4.42
N TYR A 579 26.99 0.54 4.65
CA TYR A 579 26.31 1.65 5.30
C TYR A 579 25.38 1.10 6.38
N GLY A 580 25.33 1.80 7.51
CA GLY A 580 24.45 1.46 8.61
C GLY A 580 23.87 2.72 9.26
N ARG A 581 22.62 2.66 9.63
CA ARG A 581 21.95 3.69 10.44
C ARG A 581 21.04 3.03 11.48
N ARG A 582 20.89 3.70 12.62
CA ARG A 582 19.89 3.36 13.63
C ARG A 582 19.27 4.61 14.19
N ILE A 583 17.94 4.66 14.19
CA ILE A 583 17.15 5.76 14.72
C ILE A 583 16.25 5.22 15.82
N VAL A 584 16.39 5.77 17.02
CA VAL A 584 15.54 5.43 18.17
C VAL A 584 14.70 6.62 18.53
N SER A 585 13.40 6.39 18.75
CA SER A 585 12.45 7.43 19.18
C SER A 585 11.62 6.96 20.36
N ASN A 586 11.30 7.90 21.25
CA ASN A 586 10.39 7.71 22.37
C ASN A 586 9.32 8.79 22.32
N SER A 587 8.08 8.43 22.59
CA SER A 587 6.95 9.34 22.53
C SER A 587 5.98 9.13 23.68
N TYR A 588 5.54 10.22 24.29
CA TYR A 588 4.49 10.24 25.31
C TYR A 588 3.33 11.06 24.77
N THR A 589 2.14 10.49 24.79
CA THR A 589 0.94 11.14 24.24
C THR A 589 -0.19 11.10 25.26
N ALA A 590 -0.88 12.23 25.40
CA ALA A 590 -2.14 12.34 26.13
C ALA A 590 -3.20 12.95 25.20
N VAL A 591 -4.34 12.27 25.08
CA VAL A 591 -5.48 12.72 24.27
C VAL A 591 -6.71 12.76 25.13
N PHE A 592 -7.35 13.92 25.22
CA PHE A 592 -8.64 14.12 25.84
C PHE A 592 -9.70 14.36 24.77
N GLN A 593 -10.82 13.69 24.89
CA GLN A 593 -12.00 13.90 24.04
C GLN A 593 -13.23 14.03 24.94
N GLY A 594 -14.08 14.98 24.60
CA GLY A 594 -15.35 15.19 25.28
C GLY A 594 -16.46 15.50 24.28
N ASP A 595 -17.63 14.93 24.49
CA ASP A 595 -18.84 15.32 23.77
C ASP A 595 -20.01 15.53 24.75
N TYR A 596 -20.79 16.59 24.50
CA TYR A 596 -21.99 16.89 25.23
C TYR A 596 -23.22 16.72 24.34
N LYS A 597 -24.06 15.76 24.68
CA LYS A 597 -25.31 15.40 23.94
C LYS A 597 -25.08 15.12 22.46
N ASP A 598 -23.90 14.60 22.08
CA ASP A 598 -23.49 14.41 20.68
C ASP A 598 -23.62 15.70 19.82
N THR A 599 -23.66 16.86 20.48
CA THR A 599 -23.89 18.19 19.88
C THR A 599 -22.64 19.05 19.89
N TYR A 600 -21.95 19.15 21.03
CA TYR A 600 -20.70 19.87 21.17
C TYR A 600 -19.55 18.91 21.40
N MET A 601 -18.52 19.01 20.58
CA MET A 601 -17.35 18.13 20.64
C MET A 601 -16.11 18.96 20.90
N ILE A 602 -15.23 18.46 21.75
CA ILE A 602 -13.90 18.99 22.01
C ILE A 602 -12.88 17.85 21.98
N ASP A 603 -11.71 18.13 21.39
CA ASP A 603 -10.56 17.23 21.39
C ASP A 603 -9.31 18.05 21.70
N ALA A 604 -8.47 17.53 22.59
CA ALA A 604 -7.19 18.12 22.95
C ALA A 604 -6.13 17.03 23.02
N LEU A 605 -4.98 17.28 22.39
CA LEU A 605 -3.86 16.37 22.33
C LEU A 605 -2.57 17.10 22.71
N VAL A 606 -1.75 16.45 23.51
CA VAL A 606 -0.36 16.82 23.75
C VAL A 606 0.51 15.58 23.53
N ARG A 607 1.56 15.75 22.74
CA ARG A 607 2.55 14.72 22.46
C ARG A 607 3.96 15.25 22.65
N ARG A 608 4.82 14.50 23.30
CA ARG A 608 6.24 14.82 23.49
C ARG A 608 7.10 13.72 22.88
N ASP A 609 7.85 14.07 21.85
CA ASP A 609 8.71 13.15 21.08
C ASP A 609 10.18 13.45 21.32
N GLY A 610 10.97 12.40 21.56
CA GLY A 610 12.42 12.43 21.56
C GLY A 610 12.95 11.51 20.48
N ALA A 611 13.85 12.00 19.62
CA ALA A 611 14.44 11.22 18.53
C ALA A 611 15.96 11.39 18.45
N SER A 612 16.68 10.29 18.28
CA SER A 612 18.14 10.26 18.26
C SER A 612 18.81 11.05 17.12
N VAL A 613 18.04 11.41 16.06
CA VAL A 613 18.54 12.20 14.92
C VAL A 613 18.56 13.69 15.16
N ILE A 614 17.91 14.17 16.22
CA ILE A 614 17.85 15.59 16.58
C ILE A 614 19.08 15.92 17.45
N GLY A 615 19.51 17.19 17.42
CA GLY A 615 20.62 17.65 18.27
C GLY A 615 20.29 17.48 19.76
N ASP A 616 21.30 17.13 20.56
CA ASP A 616 21.11 16.65 21.93
C ASP A 616 20.38 17.67 22.83
N ASP A 617 20.67 18.97 22.65
CA ASP A 617 19.99 20.07 23.37
C ASP A 617 18.52 20.22 23.00
N ASN A 618 18.09 19.73 21.84
CA ASN A 618 16.76 19.89 21.27
C ASN A 618 16.05 18.54 21.03
N MET A 619 16.57 17.46 21.60
CA MET A 619 16.08 16.10 21.35
C MET A 619 14.58 15.95 21.55
N TRP A 620 14.02 16.64 22.56
CA TRP A 620 12.62 16.55 22.94
C TRP A 620 11.80 17.70 22.38
N ASN A 621 10.81 17.36 21.54
CA ASN A 621 9.88 18.29 20.91
C ASN A 621 8.44 18.02 21.40
N THR A 622 7.66 19.08 21.55
CA THR A 622 6.26 18.97 21.98
C THR A 622 5.34 19.42 20.86
N TYR A 623 4.38 18.57 20.56
CA TYR A 623 3.33 18.81 19.58
C TYR A 623 1.98 18.84 20.29
N TYR A 624 1.04 19.61 19.77
CA TYR A 624 -0.28 19.73 20.36
C TYR A 624 -1.35 19.93 19.29
N ARG A 625 -2.56 19.55 19.65
CA ARG A 625 -3.77 19.84 18.89
C ARG A 625 -4.86 20.26 19.85
N ILE A 626 -5.66 21.23 19.42
CA ILE A 626 -6.94 21.55 20.01
C ILE A 626 -7.97 21.68 18.90
N SER A 627 -9.13 21.07 19.07
CA SER A 627 -10.19 21.16 18.08
C SER A 627 -11.57 21.13 18.74
N GLY A 628 -12.53 21.75 18.06
CA GLY A 628 -13.91 21.79 18.49
C GLY A 628 -14.86 21.68 17.31
N ALA A 629 -16.06 21.15 17.57
CA ALA A 629 -17.14 21.08 16.59
C ALA A 629 -18.50 21.25 17.28
N TRP A 630 -19.45 21.80 16.53
CA TRP A 630 -20.82 22.02 16.98
C TRP A 630 -21.81 21.50 15.94
N ASN A 631 -22.59 20.49 16.27
CA ASN A 631 -23.67 20.02 15.39
C ASN A 631 -24.93 20.92 15.59
N ILE A 632 -25.03 21.94 14.75
CA ILE A 632 -26.12 22.91 14.77
C ILE A 632 -27.48 22.26 14.51
N ALA A 633 -27.53 21.27 13.61
CA ALA A 633 -28.77 20.57 13.25
C ALA A 633 -29.39 19.87 14.47
N LYS A 634 -28.55 19.27 15.35
CA LYS A 634 -29.04 18.68 16.61
C LYS A 634 -29.53 19.72 17.62
N THR A 635 -28.96 20.94 17.61
CA THR A 635 -29.38 22.03 18.53
C THR A 635 -30.75 22.58 18.13
N PHE A 636 -30.96 22.83 16.85
CA PHE A 636 -32.13 23.54 16.34
C PHE A 636 -33.14 22.69 15.62
N ALA A 637 -32.92 21.37 15.52
CA ALA A 637 -33.77 20.39 14.83
C ALA A 637 -34.19 20.89 13.44
N ILE A 638 -33.23 21.22 12.58
CA ILE A 638 -33.48 21.83 11.27
C ILE A 638 -34.08 20.77 10.34
N PRO A 639 -35.31 20.99 9.77
CA PRO A 639 -35.95 20.04 8.90
C PRO A 639 -35.06 19.68 7.69
N HIS A 640 -34.99 18.40 7.33
CA HIS A 640 -34.24 17.86 6.18
C HIS A 640 -32.71 18.05 6.24
N ILE A 641 -32.14 18.44 7.37
CA ILE A 641 -30.70 18.55 7.58
C ILE A 641 -30.33 17.70 8.79
N ASP A 642 -29.68 16.56 8.55
CA ASP A 642 -29.25 15.65 9.61
C ASP A 642 -27.96 16.15 10.28
N ILE A 643 -27.06 16.73 9.49
CA ILE A 643 -25.77 17.23 9.94
C ILE A 643 -25.51 18.62 9.38
N LEU A 644 -25.31 19.58 10.26
CA LEU A 644 -24.74 20.90 9.96
C LEU A 644 -23.71 21.19 11.05
N LYS A 645 -22.45 20.89 10.77
CA LYS A 645 -21.42 20.84 11.79
C LYS A 645 -20.18 21.68 11.39
N PRO A 646 -20.15 22.98 11.77
CA PRO A 646 -18.91 23.74 11.74
C PRO A 646 -17.89 23.12 12.69
N ARG A 647 -16.65 23.11 12.27
CA ARG A 647 -15.51 22.61 13.04
C ARG A 647 -14.28 23.49 12.86
N ILE A 648 -13.47 23.55 13.89
CA ILE A 648 -12.20 24.25 13.90
C ILE A 648 -11.16 23.38 14.59
N SER A 649 -9.97 23.29 14.01
CA SER A 649 -8.86 22.54 14.57
C SER A 649 -7.56 23.30 14.33
N TYR A 650 -6.76 23.41 15.38
CA TYR A 650 -5.40 23.92 15.30
C TYR A 650 -4.43 22.87 15.84
N GLY A 651 -3.36 22.59 15.11
CA GLY A 651 -2.40 21.60 15.54
C GLY A 651 -1.01 21.79 14.95
N THR A 652 -0.06 21.09 15.57
CA THR A 652 1.35 21.10 15.19
C THR A 652 1.83 19.69 14.93
N ALA A 653 2.73 19.53 13.97
CA ALA A 653 3.46 18.28 13.69
C ALA A 653 4.91 18.60 13.35
N GLY A 654 5.80 17.63 13.50
CA GLY A 654 7.21 17.79 13.21
C GLY A 654 7.64 17.12 11.90
N ILE A 655 8.85 17.47 11.44
CA ILE A 655 9.59 16.74 10.41
C ILE A 655 10.97 16.46 10.97
N LEU A 656 11.33 15.18 11.03
CA LEU A 656 12.65 14.77 11.48
C LEU A 656 13.74 15.18 10.49
N PRO A 657 14.90 15.64 10.95
CA PRO A 657 16.03 15.91 10.08
C PRO A 657 16.61 14.61 9.49
N ALA A 658 17.40 14.73 8.43
CA ALA A 658 18.12 13.61 7.84
C ALA A 658 19.05 12.96 8.86
N TYR A 659 19.21 11.63 8.76
CA TYR A 659 20.17 10.90 9.57
C TYR A 659 21.59 11.44 9.36
N GLY A 660 22.32 11.62 10.44
CA GLY A 660 23.68 12.12 10.39
C GLY A 660 23.82 13.64 10.36
N ALA A 661 22.76 14.41 10.07
CA ALA A 661 22.83 15.87 9.93
C ALA A 661 23.34 16.62 11.19
N LYS A 662 23.26 15.99 12.37
CA LYS A 662 23.81 16.54 13.61
C LYS A 662 25.31 16.29 13.78
N TYR A 663 25.89 15.33 13.04
CA TYR A 663 27.29 14.92 13.18
C TYR A 663 28.16 15.54 12.09
N GLU A 664 29.38 15.90 12.48
CA GLU A 664 30.44 16.17 11.52
C GLU A 664 30.95 14.85 10.94
N THR A 665 30.99 14.75 9.62
CA THR A 665 31.46 13.55 8.93
C THR A 665 32.65 13.86 8.05
N TYR A 666 33.55 12.91 7.95
CA TYR A 666 34.79 13.02 7.17
C TYR A 666 34.79 11.96 6.07
N SER A 667 35.25 12.33 4.87
CA SER A 667 35.55 11.37 3.84
C SER A 667 36.96 10.82 3.99
N MET A 668 37.10 9.52 3.79
CA MET A 668 38.39 8.83 3.77
C MET A 668 38.57 8.17 2.39
N ASN A 669 39.77 8.28 1.85
CA ASN A 669 40.15 7.60 0.62
C ASN A 669 41.46 6.86 0.83
N ALA A 670 41.49 5.57 0.54
CA ALA A 670 42.64 4.68 0.67
C ALA A 670 43.37 4.82 2.04
N GLY A 671 42.62 4.97 3.14
CA GLY A 671 43.15 5.12 4.49
C GLY A 671 43.61 6.53 4.86
N SER A 672 43.54 7.50 3.95
CA SER A 672 43.83 8.90 4.20
C SER A 672 42.58 9.74 4.42
N LEU A 673 42.63 10.63 5.42
CA LEU A 673 41.55 11.59 5.68
C LEU A 673 41.53 12.65 4.56
N TYR A 674 40.42 12.78 3.86
CA TYR A 674 40.28 13.69 2.71
C TYR A 674 39.68 15.05 3.07
N GLY A 675 39.20 15.21 4.30
CA GLY A 675 38.59 16.44 4.81
C GLY A 675 37.16 16.21 5.29
N ALA A 676 36.55 17.28 5.80
CA ALA A 676 35.18 17.26 6.25
C ALA A 676 34.23 17.11 5.05
N SER A 677 33.41 16.06 5.07
CA SER A 677 32.38 15.81 4.08
C SER A 677 31.09 16.55 4.39
N GLN A 678 30.78 16.69 5.68
CA GLN A 678 29.61 17.40 6.17
C GLN A 678 29.95 18.06 7.51
N MET A 679 29.55 19.33 7.65
CA MET A 679 29.57 20.02 8.93
C MET A 679 28.33 19.63 9.73
N GLY A 680 28.53 19.05 10.91
CA GLY A 680 27.43 18.69 11.81
C GLY A 680 26.82 19.92 12.50
N ASN A 681 25.55 19.78 12.89
CA ASN A 681 24.88 20.77 13.71
C ASN A 681 24.31 20.14 14.99
N ALA A 682 25.08 20.21 16.08
CA ALA A 682 24.66 19.71 17.40
C ALA A 682 23.41 20.40 17.96
N LYS A 683 23.06 21.59 17.46
CA LYS A 683 21.86 22.35 17.83
C LYS A 683 20.70 22.13 16.87
N LEU A 684 20.76 21.10 16.02
CA LEU A 684 19.73 20.78 15.05
C LEU A 684 18.37 20.57 15.71
N LYS A 685 17.34 21.18 15.15
CA LYS A 685 15.94 21.06 15.60
C LYS A 685 15.11 20.31 14.56
N ALA A 686 14.02 19.68 15.00
CA ALA A 686 12.98 19.25 14.09
C ALA A 686 12.33 20.46 13.41
N ALA A 687 12.02 20.36 12.13
CA ALA A 687 11.16 21.34 11.47
C ALA A 687 9.74 21.23 12.04
N LEU A 688 9.04 22.36 12.15
CA LEU A 688 7.70 22.45 12.73
C LEU A 688 6.70 22.87 11.66
N SER A 689 5.66 22.06 11.50
CA SER A 689 4.46 22.38 10.72
C SER A 689 3.35 22.81 11.66
N GLN A 690 2.65 23.90 11.33
CA GLN A 690 1.49 24.43 12.07
C GLN A 690 0.33 24.58 11.09
N GLU A 691 -0.84 24.19 11.51
CA GLU A 691 -2.02 24.24 10.65
C GLU A 691 -3.27 24.65 11.44
N LEU A 692 -4.03 25.56 10.86
CA LEU A 692 -5.39 25.89 11.26
C LEU A 692 -6.34 25.37 10.19
N GLU A 693 -7.26 24.49 10.58
CA GLU A 693 -8.31 23.97 9.71
C GLU A 693 -9.67 24.46 10.18
N VAL A 694 -10.46 25.00 9.26
CA VAL A 694 -11.87 25.35 9.47
C VAL A 694 -12.67 24.54 8.45
N GLY A 695 -13.73 23.89 8.90
CA GLY A 695 -14.56 23.04 8.06
C GLY A 695 -16.03 23.13 8.40
N LEU A 696 -16.86 22.69 7.46
CA LEU A 696 -18.29 22.52 7.60
C LEU A 696 -18.67 21.16 7.01
N ASP A 697 -19.30 20.31 7.82
CA ASP A 697 -19.83 19.03 7.41
C ASP A 697 -21.35 19.09 7.32
#